data_9a63c2e097757a57f5d7294095a6c541
#
_entry.id   9a63c2e097757a57f5d7294095a6c541
#
_cell.length_a   1.000
_cell.length_b   1.000
_cell.length_c   1.000
_cell.angle_alpha   90.00
_cell.angle_beta   90.00
_cell.angle_gamma   90.00
#
_symmetry.space_group_name_H-M   'P 1'
#
loop_
_entity.id
_entity.type
_entity.pdbx_description
1 polymer ?
#
loop_
_entity_poly.entity_id
_entity_poly.type
_entity_poly.pdbx_seq_one_letter_code
_entity_poly.pdbx_strand_id
1 'polypeptide(L)'
;MYSRRHFLKTSASATAFPLLTNPVLRASIATLAGSSPLAVSTGHIRRLTEGWEYFQGTFDGPWEVWHSEELAIWQSVVMPHCFNAYDACDPDTPYYRGNGWYRTHVPIANPYPNGRTLLHFEGAGQMTAVYVGEKLAGNHTGGYDEFVFDITDLLPAQQTAVPIAVLCDNSRNLDRMPSDFSDFSLYGGMYRHVNLAYVPAVSLETVHIQTKLPSPTGSAEIAVVGTLYNPTGTVDPLEITIEIMDATGSSVHRSSRTSQPWKDSTTLATITISAPKLWSPAKPHLYQCTVTIQGRDGEYTAHERFGLRHTEWVQHGPFKLNGERLLLRGTHRHEDHAGYAAAMPDDLIDQEMQLIKEAGVNFIRLAHYQQSRRVLELCDRLGILVWEEIPWCRAGVGNDIFKEMGRRTLRNMISQHYNHPSVLLWGLGNENDWPTEYPTIDKPAIRAYLQELNDLSHQLDPSRMTTIRRLDFAREIPDVYSPSIWAGWYSGTYQEYQKSLETQRDRVNHLFHAEWGADSHAGRHSEDPDKVIAQIATGKGTDERGLAYLSTGGPARVSKDGDWSETYACNLFDWHLKTQETLPWLTGSAQWIFKDFTTPLRLENPVPRVNQKGLIQRDMTKKEAYFVFQSYWSDVPMARIYGHTWPVRWGEPDEQKMVKVYSNCETAELFVNGKSVGVKHRNSQDFPAAGLRWITPFVSGNNHIRVIAKRGSTTVTDEIQFIYQTEPWGQPAAFKLIEKKRDGNKVTLEAKLYDSKGILCLDARNQIRFSLAGNGQLIDNMGTISGSRLVQLTNGRSEITLKLNSPGQLVAAVSSPGVTTAFCTIL
;
A
#
# COMPACT_ATOMS: atom_id res chain seq x y z
N MET A 1 26.40 1.80 -20.85
CA MET A 1 25.63 0.56 -21.07
C MET A 1 26.28 -0.56 -20.28
N TYR A 2 25.86 -0.76 -19.04
CA TYR A 2 26.20 -1.97 -18.31
C TYR A 2 25.15 -3.03 -18.64
N SER A 3 25.57 -4.13 -19.27
CA SER A 3 24.68 -5.21 -19.66
C SER A 3 24.20 -5.98 -18.40
N ARG A 4 22.99 -6.58 -18.43
CA ARG A 4 22.47 -7.49 -17.39
C ARG A 4 23.46 -8.58 -16.96
N ARG A 5 24.34 -9.01 -17.87
CA ARG A 5 25.42 -9.97 -17.54
C ARG A 5 26.44 -9.42 -16.56
N HIS A 6 26.63 -8.10 -16.52
CA HIS A 6 27.60 -7.49 -15.59
C HIS A 6 27.04 -7.39 -14.18
N PHE A 7 25.76 -7.06 -14.05
CA PHE A 7 25.05 -7.01 -12.74
C PHE A 7 25.02 -8.40 -12.08
N LEU A 8 24.68 -9.43 -12.84
CA LEU A 8 24.68 -10.81 -12.33
C LEU A 8 26.10 -11.33 -12.05
N LYS A 9 27.13 -10.87 -12.78
CA LYS A 9 28.53 -11.23 -12.51
C LYS A 9 29.12 -10.48 -11.31
N THR A 10 28.73 -9.24 -11.08
CA THR A 10 29.16 -8.48 -9.89
C THR A 10 28.48 -8.97 -8.61
N SER A 11 27.23 -9.49 -8.70
CA SER A 11 26.58 -10.13 -7.55
C SER A 11 27.16 -11.52 -7.22
N ALA A 12 27.78 -12.19 -8.20
CA ALA A 12 28.39 -13.50 -8.01
C ALA A 12 29.88 -13.43 -7.58
N SER A 13 30.48 -12.23 -7.60
CA SER A 13 31.90 -12.02 -7.23
C SER A 13 32.08 -11.41 -5.84
N ALA A 14 31.06 -11.54 -4.95
CA ALA A 14 31.29 -11.29 -3.53
C ALA A 14 32.25 -12.38 -3.02
N THR A 15 33.52 -12.07 -3.09
CA THR A 15 34.58 -12.78 -2.39
C THR A 15 34.17 -12.99 -0.94
N ALA A 16 34.23 -14.24 -0.50
CA ALA A 16 34.02 -14.63 0.88
C ALA A 16 34.93 -13.80 1.79
N PHE A 17 34.38 -12.77 2.41
CA PHE A 17 34.97 -12.23 3.63
C PHE A 17 34.70 -13.27 4.73
N PRO A 18 35.73 -13.56 5.56
CA PRO A 18 35.55 -14.49 6.66
C PRO A 18 34.40 -13.94 7.55
N LEU A 19 33.40 -14.77 7.76
CA LEU A 19 32.38 -14.60 8.78
C LEU A 19 33.09 -14.40 10.13
N LEU A 20 33.31 -13.17 10.54
CA LEU A 20 33.54 -12.84 11.93
C LEU A 20 32.24 -13.19 12.66
N THR A 21 32.25 -14.39 13.22
CA THR A 21 31.18 -14.90 14.08
C THR A 21 31.18 -14.08 15.35
N ASN A 22 30.37 -13.03 15.37
CA ASN A 22 30.11 -12.31 16.60
C ASN A 22 29.29 -13.22 17.53
N PRO A 23 29.82 -13.67 18.66
CA PRO A 23 29.17 -14.64 19.55
C PRO A 23 27.88 -14.10 20.17
N VAL A 24 27.64 -12.80 20.15
CA VAL A 24 26.40 -12.15 20.64
C VAL A 24 25.18 -12.52 19.80
N LEU A 25 25.35 -12.80 18.49
CA LEU A 25 24.25 -13.20 17.61
C LEU A 25 23.81 -14.68 17.79
N ARG A 26 24.66 -15.52 18.37
CA ARG A 26 24.29 -16.94 18.62
C ARG A 26 23.59 -17.20 19.95
N ALA A 27 23.67 -16.27 20.93
CA ALA A 27 23.02 -16.44 22.23
C ALA A 27 21.52 -16.09 22.21
N SER A 28 21.02 -15.46 21.14
CA SER A 28 19.64 -14.92 21.07
C SER A 28 18.58 -15.91 20.59
N ILE A 29 18.92 -17.19 20.33
CA ILE A 29 17.93 -18.17 19.86
C ILE A 29 17.04 -18.70 21.02
N ALA A 30 17.39 -18.45 22.26
CA ALA A 30 16.75 -19.06 23.42
C ALA A 30 15.62 -18.24 24.07
N THR A 31 15.29 -17.05 23.57
CA THR A 31 14.16 -16.25 24.12
C THR A 31 13.33 -15.63 23.02
N LEU A 32 12.69 -16.47 22.22
CA LEU A 32 11.53 -16.10 21.39
C LEU A 32 10.25 -16.21 22.24
N ALA A 33 10.22 -15.52 23.37
CA ALA A 33 8.98 -15.21 24.03
C ALA A 33 8.33 -14.10 23.23
N GLY A 34 7.27 -14.42 22.45
CA GLY A 34 6.51 -13.45 21.69
C GLY A 34 5.96 -12.40 22.66
N SER A 35 6.36 -11.14 22.48
CA SER A 35 5.73 -10.03 23.16
C SER A 35 4.42 -9.73 22.41
N SER A 36 3.28 -10.12 23.01
CA SER A 36 1.96 -9.70 22.51
C SER A 36 1.78 -8.19 22.69
N PRO A 37 1.06 -7.52 21.79
CA PRO A 37 0.80 -6.09 21.94
C PRO A 37 -0.16 -5.85 23.11
N LEU A 38 0.06 -4.76 23.82
CA LEU A 38 -0.84 -4.33 24.88
C LEU A 38 -2.14 -3.76 24.32
N ALA A 39 -3.27 -4.13 24.93
CA ALA A 39 -4.50 -3.39 24.76
C ALA A 39 -4.29 -1.93 25.20
N VAL A 40 -4.59 -0.97 24.32
CA VAL A 40 -4.17 0.43 24.51
C VAL A 40 -4.96 1.09 25.65
N SER A 41 -4.29 1.42 26.75
CA SER A 41 -4.84 2.32 27.78
C SER A 41 -4.62 3.78 27.38
N THR A 42 -5.67 4.58 27.44
CA THR A 42 -5.61 6.00 27.02
C THR A 42 -4.92 6.92 28.03
N GLY A 43 -4.57 6.46 29.24
CA GLY A 43 -4.17 7.34 30.34
C GLY A 43 -2.69 7.73 30.39
N HIS A 44 -1.79 6.87 29.94
CA HIS A 44 -0.35 7.06 30.16
C HIS A 44 0.52 6.60 29.00
N ILE A 45 0.07 6.88 27.77
CA ILE A 45 0.87 6.66 26.55
C ILE A 45 1.35 7.99 26.01
N ARG A 46 2.65 8.06 25.71
CA ARG A 46 3.28 9.20 25.07
C ARG A 46 4.01 8.76 23.80
N ARG A 47 3.65 9.35 22.66
CA ARG A 47 4.42 9.21 21.44
C ARG A 47 5.80 9.86 21.57
N LEU A 48 6.84 9.16 21.14
CA LEU A 48 8.21 9.62 21.11
C LEU A 48 8.53 10.13 19.70
N THR A 49 8.03 11.32 19.38
CA THR A 49 8.11 11.88 18.02
C THR A 49 9.40 12.65 17.78
N GLU A 50 9.86 13.43 18.75
CA GLU A 50 11.01 14.35 18.63
C GLU A 50 12.17 13.94 19.54
N GLY A 51 13.33 14.56 19.32
CA GLY A 51 14.53 14.33 20.14
C GLY A 51 15.32 13.10 19.71
N TRP A 52 15.09 12.61 18.49
CA TRP A 52 15.83 11.49 17.93
C TRP A 52 16.97 11.97 17.04
N GLU A 53 18.08 11.26 17.12
CA GLU A 53 19.22 11.37 16.21
C GLU A 53 19.39 10.05 15.44
N TYR A 54 19.75 10.13 14.18
CA TYR A 54 19.93 9.01 13.26
C TYR A 54 21.35 8.98 12.68
N PHE A 55 21.89 7.79 12.54
CA PHE A 55 23.15 7.52 11.85
C PHE A 55 23.00 6.31 10.92
N GLN A 56 23.42 6.48 9.67
CA GLN A 56 23.46 5.40 8.68
C GLN A 56 24.84 4.74 8.70
N GLY A 57 24.90 3.51 9.19
CA GLY A 57 26.16 2.79 9.26
C GLY A 57 26.16 1.72 10.35
N THR A 58 27.30 1.09 10.54
CA THR A 58 27.49 0.00 11.49
C THR A 58 28.36 0.45 12.67
N PHE A 59 27.92 0.12 13.86
CA PHE A 59 28.71 0.12 15.08
C PHE A 59 28.84 -1.31 15.60
N ASP A 60 29.94 -1.61 16.29
CA ASP A 60 30.15 -2.92 16.90
C ASP A 60 29.24 -3.17 18.11
N GLY A 61 28.65 -2.11 18.69
CA GLY A 61 27.69 -2.22 19.79
C GLY A 61 27.17 -0.88 20.32
N PRO A 62 26.27 -0.91 21.31
CA PRO A 62 25.63 0.28 21.85
C PRO A 62 26.60 1.24 22.56
N TRP A 63 27.77 0.74 23.02
CA TRP A 63 28.80 1.60 23.58
C TRP A 63 29.25 2.67 22.57
N GLU A 64 29.51 2.26 21.32
CA GLU A 64 29.93 3.18 20.28
C GLU A 64 28.84 4.21 19.92
N VAL A 65 27.57 3.84 20.01
CA VAL A 65 26.46 4.78 19.80
C VAL A 65 26.54 5.99 20.73
N TRP A 66 27.00 5.79 21.96
CA TRP A 66 27.09 6.85 22.96
C TRP A 66 28.46 7.57 23.03
N HIS A 67 29.49 7.00 22.39
CA HIS A 67 30.86 7.52 22.45
C HIS A 67 31.45 7.88 21.09
N SER A 68 30.63 7.92 20.02
CA SER A 68 31.06 8.14 18.63
C SER A 68 30.89 9.59 18.15
N GLU A 69 30.73 10.57 19.03
CA GLU A 69 30.48 11.98 18.64
C GLU A 69 31.58 12.56 17.70
N GLU A 70 32.82 12.11 17.83
CA GLU A 70 33.92 12.50 16.93
C GLU A 70 33.99 11.69 15.63
N LEU A 71 33.34 10.53 15.58
CA LEU A 71 33.46 9.55 14.49
C LEU A 71 32.22 9.48 13.59
N ALA A 72 31.08 9.94 14.05
CA ALA A 72 29.80 9.80 13.36
C ALA A 72 29.06 11.14 13.26
N ILE A 73 28.53 11.42 12.08
CA ILE A 73 27.66 12.58 11.86
C ILE A 73 26.21 12.13 12.11
N TRP A 74 25.71 12.45 13.30
CA TRP A 74 24.33 12.22 13.67
C TRP A 74 23.39 13.28 13.05
N GLN A 75 22.27 12.84 12.54
CA GLN A 75 21.24 13.70 11.94
C GLN A 75 20.03 13.77 12.85
N SER A 76 19.53 14.96 13.17
CA SER A 76 18.28 15.11 13.89
C SER A 76 17.11 14.65 13.00
N VAL A 77 16.25 13.78 13.53
CA VAL A 77 15.10 13.22 12.81
C VAL A 77 13.84 13.24 13.67
N VAL A 78 12.70 13.19 13.00
CA VAL A 78 11.36 13.14 13.60
C VAL A 78 10.72 11.78 13.29
N MET A 79 10.08 11.16 14.27
CA MET A 79 9.37 9.89 14.06
C MET A 79 7.93 10.11 13.57
N PRO A 80 7.48 9.25 12.65
CA PRO A 80 8.16 8.10 12.03
C PRO A 80 9.25 8.51 11.03
N HIS A 81 10.32 7.70 10.92
CA HIS A 81 11.43 7.95 10.02
C HIS A 81 11.82 6.71 9.22
N CYS A 82 11.96 6.87 7.91
CA CYS A 82 12.44 5.86 6.98
C CYS A 82 13.73 6.32 6.31
N PHE A 83 14.81 5.60 6.50
CA PHE A 83 16.09 6.01 5.91
C PHE A 83 16.19 5.75 4.39
N ASN A 84 15.19 5.04 3.82
CA ASN A 84 15.07 4.82 2.38
C ASN A 84 14.04 5.76 1.72
N ALA A 85 13.64 6.85 2.35
CA ALA A 85 12.59 7.73 1.84
C ALA A 85 12.90 8.29 0.44
N TYR A 86 14.18 8.43 0.11
CA TYR A 86 14.66 9.00 -1.14
C TYR A 86 15.40 8.02 -2.05
N ASP A 87 16.27 7.17 -1.53
CA ASP A 87 17.15 6.30 -2.30
C ASP A 87 16.43 5.15 -3.01
N ALA A 88 15.28 4.73 -2.46
CA ALA A 88 14.50 3.64 -3.04
C ALA A 88 14.00 3.91 -4.46
N CYS A 89 13.77 5.17 -4.83
CA CYS A 89 13.31 5.57 -6.16
C CYS A 89 14.30 6.45 -6.93
N ASP A 90 15.38 6.92 -6.31
CA ASP A 90 16.39 7.71 -7.01
C ASP A 90 17.29 6.81 -7.88
N PRO A 91 17.26 6.92 -9.22
CA PRO A 91 18.09 6.09 -10.10
C PRO A 91 19.60 6.37 -9.99
N ASP A 92 19.99 7.52 -9.44
CA ASP A 92 21.37 7.95 -9.29
C ASP A 92 21.96 7.59 -7.91
N THR A 93 21.12 7.12 -6.97
CA THR A 93 21.51 6.76 -5.61
C THR A 93 21.38 5.26 -5.41
N PRO A 94 22.38 4.57 -4.82
CA PRO A 94 22.25 3.19 -4.43
C PRO A 94 21.14 3.01 -3.39
N TYR A 95 20.24 2.06 -3.59
CA TYR A 95 19.25 1.66 -2.61
C TYR A 95 19.97 1.01 -1.41
N TYR A 96 19.97 1.70 -0.28
CA TYR A 96 20.68 1.27 0.91
C TYR A 96 20.02 0.08 1.59
N ARG A 97 20.81 -0.96 1.86
CA ARG A 97 20.40 -2.16 2.58
C ARG A 97 21.45 -2.41 3.67
N GLY A 98 21.08 -2.18 4.93
CA GLY A 98 22.00 -2.28 6.06
C GLY A 98 21.48 -1.61 7.32
N ASN A 99 22.38 -1.25 8.20
CA ASN A 99 22.10 -0.75 9.54
C ASN A 99 21.79 0.74 9.57
N GLY A 100 20.73 1.08 10.30
CA GLY A 100 20.43 2.45 10.73
C GLY A 100 20.31 2.50 12.25
N TRP A 101 21.09 3.35 12.89
CA TRP A 101 21.06 3.55 14.33
C TRP A 101 20.29 4.81 14.69
N TYR A 102 19.50 4.71 15.74
CA TYR A 102 18.78 5.82 16.35
C TYR A 102 19.14 5.94 17.80
N ARG A 103 19.22 7.16 18.33
CA ARG A 103 19.43 7.40 19.75
C ARG A 103 18.58 8.57 20.24
N THR A 104 18.20 8.52 21.51
CA THR A 104 17.48 9.59 22.19
C THR A 104 17.63 9.47 23.71
N HIS A 105 17.26 10.53 24.44
CA HIS A 105 17.12 10.52 25.90
C HIS A 105 15.65 10.71 26.25
N VAL A 106 15.05 9.71 26.88
CA VAL A 106 13.62 9.68 27.19
C VAL A 106 13.38 10.00 28.67
N PRO A 107 12.66 11.08 28.98
CA PRO A 107 12.23 11.34 30.36
C PRO A 107 11.26 10.24 30.84
N ILE A 108 11.55 9.65 32.01
CA ILE A 108 10.74 8.60 32.61
C ILE A 108 10.07 9.12 33.85
N ALA A 109 8.74 8.97 33.95
CA ALA A 109 7.95 9.38 35.12
C ALA A 109 6.71 8.46 35.21
N ASN A 110 6.94 7.20 35.66
CA ASN A 110 5.85 6.25 35.83
C ASN A 110 4.97 6.65 37.01
N PRO A 111 3.68 6.92 36.84
CA PRO A 111 2.77 7.33 37.91
C PRO A 111 2.32 6.19 38.82
N TYR A 112 2.51 4.93 38.41
CA TYR A 112 2.04 3.75 39.12
C TYR A 112 3.08 3.25 40.11
N PRO A 113 2.73 3.07 41.41
CA PRO A 113 3.57 2.33 42.34
C PRO A 113 3.82 0.91 41.81
N ASN A 114 5.08 0.46 41.75
CA ASN A 114 5.48 -0.83 41.18
C ASN A 114 5.05 -1.04 39.73
N GLY A 115 4.68 0.05 39.03
CA GLY A 115 4.23 -0.04 37.63
C GLY A 115 5.33 -0.43 36.62
N ARG A 116 4.92 -0.85 35.45
CA ARG A 116 5.83 -1.25 34.37
C ARG A 116 5.97 -0.10 33.36
N THR A 117 7.15 0.02 32.80
CA THR A 117 7.50 1.00 31.75
C THR A 117 7.82 0.28 30.46
N LEU A 118 7.04 0.55 29.42
CA LEU A 118 7.03 -0.21 28.20
C LEU A 118 7.39 0.68 27.00
N LEU A 119 8.25 0.19 26.13
CA LEU A 119 8.48 0.77 24.80
C LEU A 119 7.67 -0.04 23.80
N HIS A 120 6.70 0.60 23.16
CA HIS A 120 5.85 0.02 22.13
C HIS A 120 6.20 0.58 20.77
N PHE A 121 6.49 -0.30 19.81
CA PHE A 121 6.77 0.00 18.41
C PHE A 121 5.61 -0.48 17.54
N GLU A 122 5.02 0.41 16.76
CA GLU A 122 3.95 0.06 15.81
C GLU A 122 4.48 -0.59 14.53
N GLY A 123 5.79 -0.57 14.31
CA GLY A 123 6.51 -1.23 13.22
C GLY A 123 7.86 -0.58 12.98
N ALA A 124 8.90 -1.40 12.90
CA ALA A 124 10.26 -0.97 12.63
C ALA A 124 11.06 -2.14 12.03
N GLY A 125 11.97 -1.86 11.17
CA GLY A 125 12.70 -3.00 10.70
C GLY A 125 13.66 -2.87 9.54
N GLN A 126 13.91 -4.04 8.95
CA GLN A 126 13.26 -5.40 9.04
C GLN A 126 13.66 -6.20 10.29
N MET A 127 14.79 -5.93 10.90
CA MET A 127 15.20 -6.41 12.23
C MET A 127 15.47 -5.20 13.11
N THR A 128 15.01 -5.26 14.35
CA THR A 128 15.17 -4.18 15.33
C THR A 128 15.79 -4.71 16.62
N ALA A 129 16.81 -4.01 17.12
CA ALA A 129 17.36 -4.25 18.44
C ALA A 129 17.26 -2.96 19.28
N VAL A 130 16.74 -3.07 20.50
CA VAL A 130 16.50 -1.93 21.39
C VAL A 130 17.37 -2.03 22.63
N TYR A 131 18.02 -0.93 22.99
CA TYR A 131 18.93 -0.86 24.14
C TYR A 131 18.50 0.27 25.09
N VAL A 132 18.64 0.01 26.37
CA VAL A 132 18.57 1.00 27.46
C VAL A 132 19.99 1.25 27.94
N GLY A 133 20.56 2.41 27.62
CA GLY A 133 22.00 2.60 27.71
C GLY A 133 22.73 1.59 26.85
N GLU A 134 23.55 0.74 27.46
CA GLU A 134 24.28 -0.34 26.79
C GLU A 134 23.61 -1.72 26.94
N LYS A 135 22.52 -1.81 27.70
CA LYS A 135 21.84 -3.07 27.99
C LYS A 135 20.77 -3.36 26.95
N LEU A 136 20.81 -4.55 26.36
CA LEU A 136 19.79 -5.01 25.42
C LEU A 136 18.44 -5.17 26.14
N ALA A 137 17.41 -4.46 25.68
CA ALA A 137 16.02 -4.65 26.08
C ALA A 137 15.36 -5.81 25.33
N GLY A 138 15.66 -5.93 24.02
CA GLY A 138 15.17 -7.02 23.21
C GLY A 138 15.43 -6.85 21.72
N ASN A 139 15.12 -7.91 20.96
CA ASN A 139 15.20 -7.95 19.51
C ASN A 139 13.84 -8.33 18.92
N HIS A 140 13.52 -7.73 17.77
CA HIS A 140 12.37 -8.12 16.96
C HIS A 140 12.79 -8.33 15.52
N THR A 141 12.25 -9.38 14.87
CA THR A 141 12.48 -9.68 13.46
C THR A 141 11.15 -9.65 12.74
N GLY A 142 11.00 -8.78 11.76
CA GLY A 142 9.77 -8.45 11.06
C GLY A 142 9.51 -6.95 11.14
N GLY A 143 9.19 -6.33 10.02
CA GLY A 143 9.05 -4.88 9.96
C GLY A 143 7.63 -4.40 10.23
N TYR A 144 6.63 -5.29 10.22
CA TYR A 144 5.26 -4.90 9.97
C TYR A 144 4.28 -5.16 11.12
N ASP A 145 4.61 -6.05 12.05
CA ASP A 145 3.84 -6.32 13.25
C ASP A 145 4.29 -5.42 14.42
N GLU A 146 3.37 -5.12 15.34
CA GLU A 146 3.66 -4.35 16.55
C GLU A 146 4.43 -5.21 17.55
N PHE A 147 5.32 -4.58 18.32
CA PHE A 147 6.06 -5.25 19.39
C PHE A 147 6.32 -4.32 20.57
N VAL A 148 6.50 -4.92 21.75
CA VAL A 148 6.67 -4.22 23.03
C VAL A 148 7.87 -4.77 23.78
N PHE A 149 8.65 -3.90 24.38
CA PHE A 149 9.70 -4.26 25.35
C PHE A 149 9.42 -3.62 26.71
N ASP A 150 9.35 -4.45 27.73
CA ASP A 150 9.33 -3.97 29.11
C ASP A 150 10.74 -3.58 29.55
N ILE A 151 10.97 -2.31 29.74
CA ILE A 151 12.28 -1.77 30.10
C ILE A 151 12.44 -1.48 31.60
N THR A 152 11.43 -1.78 32.42
CA THR A 152 11.37 -1.40 33.83
C THR A 152 12.62 -1.82 34.59
N ASP A 153 13.04 -3.08 34.45
CA ASP A 153 14.16 -3.64 35.21
C ASP A 153 15.54 -3.20 34.67
N LEU A 154 15.55 -2.48 33.53
CA LEU A 154 16.75 -1.89 32.92
C LEU A 154 16.93 -0.43 33.29
N LEU A 155 15.90 0.22 33.90
CA LEU A 155 15.93 1.63 34.21
C LEU A 155 16.94 1.90 35.34
N PRO A 156 17.82 2.90 35.18
CA PRO A 156 18.76 3.30 36.24
C PRO A 156 18.02 4.01 37.39
N ALA A 157 18.36 3.66 38.64
CA ALA A 157 17.65 4.08 39.86
C ALA A 157 17.60 5.58 40.10
N GLN A 158 18.43 6.38 39.46
CA GLN A 158 18.59 7.83 39.74
C GLN A 158 18.52 8.74 38.49
N GLN A 159 18.27 8.21 37.31
CA GLN A 159 18.20 9.02 36.08
C GLN A 159 16.74 9.35 35.74
N THR A 160 16.47 10.65 35.55
CA THR A 160 15.16 11.12 35.07
C THR A 160 15.02 11.10 33.56
N ALA A 161 16.13 11.04 32.79
CA ALA A 161 16.18 10.89 31.37
C ALA A 161 17.06 9.68 31.02
N VAL A 162 16.47 8.69 30.35
CA VAL A 162 17.09 7.39 30.11
C VAL A 162 17.56 7.33 28.63
N PRO A 163 18.84 6.97 28.40
CA PRO A 163 19.34 6.82 27.04
C PRO A 163 18.75 5.57 26.37
N ILE A 164 18.12 5.74 25.21
CA ILE A 164 17.55 4.67 24.41
C ILE A 164 18.25 4.66 23.04
N ALA A 165 18.79 3.51 22.66
CA ALA A 165 19.33 3.29 21.32
C ALA A 165 18.53 2.20 20.59
N VAL A 166 18.32 2.39 19.29
CA VAL A 166 17.59 1.46 18.44
C VAL A 166 18.39 1.21 17.16
N LEU A 167 18.69 -0.05 16.89
CA LEU A 167 19.23 -0.50 15.62
C LEU A 167 18.06 -1.01 14.75
N CYS A 168 17.96 -0.50 13.54
CA CYS A 168 17.12 -1.06 12.49
C CYS A 168 18.00 -1.58 11.35
N ASP A 169 17.81 -2.82 10.92
CA ASP A 169 18.56 -3.45 9.83
C ASP A 169 17.63 -3.99 8.76
N ASN A 170 17.73 -3.47 7.53
CA ASN A 170 17.01 -3.97 6.37
C ASN A 170 17.89 -4.77 5.40
N SER A 171 19.07 -5.23 5.82
CA SER A 171 19.96 -6.03 4.99
C SER A 171 19.30 -7.33 4.53
N ARG A 172 19.78 -7.86 3.40
CA ARG A 172 19.26 -9.10 2.83
C ARG A 172 19.48 -10.29 3.78
N ASN A 173 18.43 -11.08 3.99
CA ASN A 173 18.51 -12.26 4.82
C ASN A 173 17.45 -13.30 4.41
N LEU A 174 17.89 -14.53 4.08
CA LEU A 174 17.01 -15.62 3.63
C LEU A 174 16.15 -16.23 4.75
N ASP A 175 16.46 -15.94 6.01
CA ASP A 175 15.69 -16.40 7.18
C ASP A 175 14.52 -15.45 7.49
N ARG A 176 14.30 -14.41 6.68
CA ARG A 176 13.28 -13.36 6.89
C ARG A 176 12.26 -13.31 5.77
N MET A 177 11.08 -12.81 6.12
CA MET A 177 10.02 -12.42 5.18
C MET A 177 9.93 -10.88 5.11
N PRO A 178 9.56 -10.31 3.96
CA PRO A 178 9.37 -10.94 2.65
C PRO A 178 10.67 -11.16 1.90
N SER A 179 10.59 -11.85 0.74
CA SER A 179 11.71 -12.05 -0.18
C SER A 179 12.26 -10.73 -0.72
N ASP A 180 13.59 -10.63 -0.91
CA ASP A 180 14.22 -9.48 -1.58
C ASP A 180 13.82 -9.32 -3.06
N PHE A 181 13.21 -10.34 -3.65
CA PHE A 181 12.64 -10.31 -5.00
C PHE A 181 11.13 -10.04 -5.01
N SER A 182 10.56 -9.62 -3.90
CA SER A 182 9.23 -9.02 -3.86
C SER A 182 9.22 -7.73 -4.69
N ASP A 183 8.15 -7.50 -5.46
CA ASP A 183 8.08 -6.37 -6.39
C ASP A 183 7.70 -5.08 -5.66
N PHE A 184 8.34 -4.82 -4.51
CA PHE A 184 8.24 -3.60 -3.71
C PHE A 184 9.51 -3.39 -2.88
N SER A 185 9.72 -2.17 -2.40
CA SER A 185 10.91 -1.82 -1.62
C SER A 185 10.78 -2.28 -0.17
N LEU A 186 11.84 -2.94 0.35
CA LEU A 186 11.96 -3.32 1.75
C LEU A 186 12.64 -2.19 2.51
N TYR A 187 11.82 -1.39 3.15
CA TYR A 187 12.27 -0.19 3.85
C TYR A 187 12.94 -0.51 5.18
N GLY A 188 13.84 0.37 5.60
CA GLY A 188 14.46 0.32 6.92
C GLY A 188 14.19 1.59 7.73
N GLY A 189 14.18 1.43 9.04
CA GLY A 189 13.97 2.49 9.99
C GLY A 189 12.81 2.25 10.96
N MET A 190 12.54 3.23 11.80
CA MET A 190 11.35 3.29 12.64
C MET A 190 10.24 4.02 11.88
N TYR A 191 9.65 3.35 10.91
CA TYR A 191 8.73 3.96 9.95
C TYR A 191 7.27 3.97 10.41
N ARG A 192 6.99 3.53 11.63
CA ARG A 192 5.72 3.76 12.34
C ARG A 192 6.00 4.35 13.71
N HIS A 193 4.96 4.71 14.45
CA HIS A 193 5.14 5.39 15.73
C HIS A 193 5.84 4.52 16.78
N VAL A 194 6.60 5.20 17.65
CA VAL A 194 7.19 4.63 18.85
C VAL A 194 6.53 5.31 20.06
N ASN A 195 6.08 4.50 21.01
CA ASN A 195 5.33 4.96 22.15
C ASN A 195 6.02 4.53 23.47
N LEU A 196 5.98 5.41 24.47
CA LEU A 196 6.29 5.08 25.85
C LEU A 196 4.97 4.90 26.59
N ALA A 197 4.77 3.74 27.19
CA ALA A 197 3.56 3.43 27.95
C ALA A 197 3.89 3.10 29.40
N TYR A 198 3.10 3.61 30.30
CA TYR A 198 3.13 3.25 31.72
C TYR A 198 1.88 2.44 32.05
N VAL A 199 2.07 1.32 32.72
CA VAL A 199 0.98 0.46 33.15
C VAL A 199 1.19 0.05 34.62
N PRO A 200 0.12 -0.23 35.41
CA PRO A 200 0.26 -0.79 36.74
C PRO A 200 0.94 -2.17 36.69
N ALA A 201 1.29 -2.71 37.85
CA ALA A 201 1.97 -4.01 37.97
C ALA A 201 1.19 -5.16 37.30
N VAL A 202 -0.14 -5.05 37.29
CA VAL A 202 -1.04 -5.95 36.52
C VAL A 202 -1.87 -5.10 35.58
N SER A 203 -1.88 -5.46 34.28
CA SER A 203 -2.65 -4.80 33.22
C SER A 203 -3.24 -5.84 32.26
N LEU A 204 -4.01 -5.40 31.28
CA LEU A 204 -4.47 -6.28 30.19
C LEU A 204 -3.42 -6.29 29.06
N GLU A 205 -3.00 -7.46 28.67
CA GLU A 205 -2.18 -7.69 27.48
C GLU A 205 -3.03 -7.61 26.21
N THR A 206 -4.16 -8.33 26.20
CA THR A 206 -5.11 -8.33 25.08
C THR A 206 -6.55 -8.30 25.59
N VAL A 207 -7.43 -7.69 24.77
CA VAL A 207 -8.89 -7.77 24.92
C VAL A 207 -9.46 -8.12 23.54
N HIS A 208 -9.99 -9.32 23.39
CA HIS A 208 -10.64 -9.77 22.17
C HIS A 208 -12.17 -9.79 22.34
N ILE A 209 -12.88 -9.20 21.40
CA ILE A 209 -14.34 -9.18 21.37
C ILE A 209 -14.81 -10.20 20.34
N GLN A 210 -15.07 -11.41 20.82
CA GLN A 210 -15.59 -12.49 19.99
C GLN A 210 -17.08 -12.27 19.73
N THR A 211 -17.48 -12.16 18.48
CA THR A 211 -18.86 -11.89 18.08
C THR A 211 -19.44 -13.05 17.29
N LYS A 212 -20.65 -13.44 17.61
CA LYS A 212 -21.41 -14.46 16.89
C LYS A 212 -22.78 -13.94 16.53
N LEU A 213 -23.05 -13.85 15.22
CA LEU A 213 -24.33 -13.43 14.67
C LEU A 213 -24.79 -14.47 13.64
N PRO A 214 -25.57 -15.50 14.07
CA PRO A 214 -25.95 -16.61 13.20
C PRO A 214 -26.87 -16.21 12.04
N SER A 215 -27.60 -15.11 12.18
CA SER A 215 -28.52 -14.58 11.19
C SER A 215 -28.52 -13.05 11.22
N PRO A 216 -28.68 -12.37 10.08
CA PRO A 216 -28.71 -10.91 10.04
C PRO A 216 -29.86 -10.26 10.81
N THR A 217 -30.91 -11.01 11.12
CA THR A 217 -32.09 -10.55 11.90
C THR A 217 -32.12 -11.10 13.32
N GLY A 218 -31.09 -11.87 13.72
CA GLY A 218 -31.03 -12.50 15.04
C GLY A 218 -30.38 -11.63 16.11
N SER A 219 -30.32 -12.16 17.33
CA SER A 219 -29.53 -11.60 18.41
C SER A 219 -28.02 -11.91 18.18
N ALA A 220 -27.19 -11.00 18.62
CA ALA A 220 -25.74 -11.19 18.64
C ALA A 220 -25.28 -11.69 20.01
N GLU A 221 -24.43 -12.72 20.04
CA GLU A 221 -23.71 -13.15 21.22
C GLU A 221 -22.30 -12.53 21.17
N ILE A 222 -21.84 -11.99 22.31
CA ILE A 222 -20.54 -11.32 22.45
C ILE A 222 -19.83 -11.94 23.64
N ALA A 223 -18.62 -12.44 23.45
CA ALA A 223 -17.75 -12.82 24.53
C ALA A 223 -16.55 -11.84 24.60
N VAL A 224 -16.40 -11.18 25.73
CA VAL A 224 -15.23 -10.36 26.02
C VAL A 224 -14.18 -11.25 26.65
N VAL A 225 -13.05 -11.42 25.94
CA VAL A 225 -11.96 -12.32 26.36
C VAL A 225 -10.71 -11.47 26.63
N GLY A 226 -10.11 -11.64 27.80
CA GLY A 226 -8.92 -10.88 28.20
C GLY A 226 -7.75 -11.76 28.61
N THR A 227 -6.54 -11.30 28.30
CA THR A 227 -5.28 -11.86 28.79
C THR A 227 -4.58 -10.83 29.65
N LEU A 228 -4.02 -11.25 30.79
CA LEU A 228 -3.30 -10.34 31.71
C LEU A 228 -1.83 -10.26 31.35
N TYR A 229 -1.30 -9.05 31.44
CA TYR A 229 0.12 -8.78 31.61
C TYR A 229 0.41 -8.68 33.10
N ASN A 230 1.04 -9.71 33.66
CA ASN A 230 1.37 -9.83 35.10
C ASN A 230 2.77 -10.47 35.29
N PRO A 231 3.84 -9.74 34.88
CA PRO A 231 5.20 -10.29 34.88
C PRO A 231 5.74 -10.59 36.28
N THR A 232 5.22 -9.91 37.32
CA THR A 232 5.63 -10.10 38.73
C THR A 232 4.91 -11.25 39.43
N GLY A 233 3.87 -11.82 38.80
CA GLY A 233 3.08 -12.90 39.39
C GLY A 233 2.25 -12.47 40.58
N THR A 234 1.81 -11.22 40.63
CA THR A 234 0.91 -10.70 41.67
C THR A 234 -0.36 -11.54 41.75
N VAL A 235 -0.79 -11.86 42.98
CA VAL A 235 -1.95 -12.74 43.26
C VAL A 235 -3.10 -11.96 43.92
N ASP A 236 -2.97 -10.67 44.16
CA ASP A 236 -4.02 -9.85 44.77
C ASP A 236 -5.28 -9.85 43.86
N PRO A 237 -6.49 -9.88 44.47
CA PRO A 237 -7.73 -9.83 43.70
C PRO A 237 -7.86 -8.56 42.84
N LEU A 238 -8.48 -8.70 41.69
CA LEU A 238 -8.75 -7.62 40.73
C LEU A 238 -10.26 -7.35 40.66
N GLU A 239 -10.65 -6.07 40.73
CA GLU A 239 -12.00 -5.67 40.31
C GLU A 239 -12.04 -5.45 38.79
N ILE A 240 -12.98 -6.11 38.09
CA ILE A 240 -13.13 -6.05 36.65
C ILE A 240 -14.47 -5.40 36.34
N THR A 241 -14.46 -4.30 35.63
CA THR A 241 -15.68 -3.66 35.08
C THR A 241 -15.64 -3.71 33.57
N ILE A 242 -16.75 -4.13 32.95
CA ILE A 242 -16.94 -4.20 31.51
C ILE A 242 -18.16 -3.35 31.16
N GLU A 243 -17.97 -2.43 30.23
CA GLU A 243 -19.04 -1.59 29.70
C GLU A 243 -19.03 -1.64 28.17
N ILE A 244 -20.20 -1.89 27.56
CA ILE A 244 -20.40 -1.78 26.10
C ILE A 244 -21.34 -0.62 25.83
N MET A 245 -20.90 0.29 24.98
CA MET A 245 -21.67 1.43 24.50
C MET A 245 -21.92 1.32 22.99
N ASP A 246 -23.07 1.80 22.54
CA ASP A 246 -23.33 1.97 21.12
C ASP A 246 -22.71 3.29 20.57
N ALA A 247 -22.80 3.51 19.25
CA ALA A 247 -22.26 4.69 18.60
C ALA A 247 -22.88 6.03 19.07
N THR A 248 -24.01 6.00 19.81
CA THR A 248 -24.64 7.19 20.39
C THR A 248 -24.13 7.48 21.81
N GLY A 249 -23.25 6.62 22.36
CA GLY A 249 -22.77 6.69 23.72
C GLY A 249 -23.75 6.10 24.75
N SER A 250 -24.81 5.41 24.29
CA SER A 250 -25.75 4.74 25.19
C SER A 250 -25.16 3.41 25.67
N SER A 251 -25.21 3.17 26.99
CA SER A 251 -24.75 1.91 27.58
C SER A 251 -25.68 0.77 27.20
N VAL A 252 -25.13 -0.24 26.53
CA VAL A 252 -25.83 -1.47 26.12
C VAL A 252 -25.67 -2.56 27.16
N HIS A 253 -24.55 -2.56 27.85
CA HIS A 253 -24.22 -3.52 28.92
C HIS A 253 -23.23 -2.91 29.87
N ARG A 254 -23.41 -3.18 31.18
CA ARG A 254 -22.42 -2.90 32.22
C ARG A 254 -22.45 -4.01 33.27
N SER A 255 -21.30 -4.52 33.63
CA SER A 255 -21.13 -5.52 34.69
C SER A 255 -19.82 -5.33 35.42
N SER A 256 -19.78 -5.73 36.67
CA SER A 256 -18.56 -5.70 37.50
C SER A 256 -18.46 -7.00 38.28
N ARG A 257 -17.23 -7.48 38.50
CA ARG A 257 -16.93 -8.66 39.32
C ARG A 257 -15.53 -8.60 39.88
N THR A 258 -15.28 -9.33 40.96
CA THR A 258 -13.95 -9.56 41.49
C THR A 258 -13.42 -10.90 40.96
N SER A 259 -12.16 -10.98 40.63
CA SER A 259 -11.48 -12.20 40.15
C SER A 259 -10.05 -12.30 40.70
N GLN A 260 -9.56 -13.51 40.91
CA GLN A 260 -8.12 -13.72 41.03
C GLN A 260 -7.45 -13.48 39.68
N PRO A 261 -6.18 -13.03 39.65
CA PRO A 261 -5.41 -12.97 38.41
C PRO A 261 -5.36 -14.32 37.72
N TRP A 262 -5.44 -14.32 36.40
CA TRP A 262 -5.44 -15.51 35.55
C TRP A 262 -4.20 -15.49 34.62
N LYS A 263 -3.81 -16.67 34.12
CA LYS A 263 -2.60 -16.82 33.25
C LYS A 263 -2.91 -16.81 31.77
N ASP A 264 -3.96 -17.53 31.36
CA ASP A 264 -4.32 -17.73 29.95
C ASP A 264 -5.49 -16.84 29.57
N SER A 265 -5.84 -16.78 28.30
CA SER A 265 -7.03 -16.05 27.85
C SER A 265 -8.28 -16.55 28.59
N THR A 266 -9.03 -15.62 29.18
CA THR A 266 -10.20 -15.92 30.00
C THR A 266 -11.41 -15.08 29.54
N THR A 267 -12.59 -15.71 29.48
CA THR A 267 -13.84 -14.98 29.22
C THR A 267 -14.20 -14.11 30.43
N LEU A 268 -14.20 -12.82 30.21
CA LEU A 268 -14.52 -11.82 31.23
C LEU A 268 -16.03 -11.58 31.35
N ALA A 269 -16.75 -11.60 30.22
CA ALA A 269 -18.21 -11.51 30.18
C ALA A 269 -18.74 -12.17 28.90
N THR A 270 -20.00 -12.67 29.01
CA THR A 270 -20.81 -13.09 27.85
C THR A 270 -22.09 -12.29 27.84
N ILE A 271 -22.40 -11.68 26.68
CA ILE A 271 -23.45 -10.66 26.56
C ILE A 271 -24.29 -10.97 25.31
N THR A 272 -25.60 -10.76 25.40
CA THR A 272 -26.51 -10.88 24.25
C THR A 272 -27.12 -9.53 23.93
N ILE A 273 -27.03 -9.12 22.64
CA ILE A 273 -27.72 -7.93 22.11
C ILE A 273 -28.86 -8.42 21.21
N SER A 274 -30.10 -8.18 21.64
CA SER A 274 -31.31 -8.72 20.98
C SER A 274 -31.60 -8.09 19.61
N ALA A 275 -31.26 -6.81 19.41
CA ALA A 275 -31.49 -6.08 18.16
C ALA A 275 -30.21 -5.28 17.80
N PRO A 276 -29.15 -5.95 17.32
CA PRO A 276 -27.89 -5.30 17.08
C PRO A 276 -27.95 -4.36 15.87
N LYS A 277 -27.27 -3.20 15.98
CA LYS A 277 -26.99 -2.35 14.82
C LYS A 277 -25.81 -2.96 14.06
N LEU A 278 -26.06 -3.36 12.80
CA LEU A 278 -25.04 -4.07 12.02
C LEU A 278 -24.08 -3.12 11.33
N TRP A 279 -22.81 -3.53 11.29
CA TRP A 279 -21.75 -2.85 10.54
C TRP A 279 -21.82 -3.26 9.06
N SER A 280 -21.70 -2.28 8.16
CA SER A 280 -21.57 -2.48 6.71
C SER A 280 -20.87 -1.29 6.05
N PRO A 281 -20.40 -1.39 4.78
CA PRO A 281 -19.82 -0.27 4.04
C PRO A 281 -20.72 0.96 3.95
N ALA A 282 -22.03 0.78 3.88
CA ALA A 282 -23.01 1.87 3.85
C ALA A 282 -23.38 2.41 5.24
N LYS A 283 -23.26 1.58 6.27
CA LYS A 283 -23.60 1.91 7.66
C LYS A 283 -22.56 1.31 8.62
N PRO A 284 -21.40 1.96 8.79
CA PRO A 284 -20.30 1.43 9.60
C PRO A 284 -20.56 1.64 11.10
N HIS A 285 -21.58 0.97 11.64
CA HIS A 285 -21.91 1.05 13.07
C HIS A 285 -20.86 0.34 13.93
N LEU A 286 -20.26 1.08 14.85
CA LEU A 286 -19.28 0.58 15.79
C LEU A 286 -19.81 0.65 17.21
N TYR A 287 -19.52 -0.38 17.98
CA TYR A 287 -19.67 -0.42 19.44
C TYR A 287 -18.32 -0.17 20.08
N GLN A 288 -18.33 0.34 21.29
CA GLN A 288 -17.14 0.49 22.14
C GLN A 288 -17.26 -0.43 23.35
N CYS A 289 -16.26 -1.27 23.56
CA CYS A 289 -16.09 -2.06 24.78
C CYS A 289 -15.00 -1.43 25.63
N THR A 290 -15.30 -1.10 26.87
CA THR A 290 -14.35 -0.63 27.87
C THR A 290 -14.18 -1.72 28.91
N VAL A 291 -12.95 -2.18 29.12
CA VAL A 291 -12.60 -3.14 30.18
C VAL A 291 -11.66 -2.45 31.15
N THR A 292 -12.13 -2.24 32.39
CA THR A 292 -11.34 -1.67 33.46
C THR A 292 -10.98 -2.76 34.46
N ILE A 293 -9.70 -2.85 34.81
CA ILE A 293 -9.23 -3.67 35.93
C ILE A 293 -8.63 -2.76 37.00
N GLN A 294 -9.10 -2.89 38.25
CA GLN A 294 -8.58 -2.18 39.40
C GLN A 294 -7.86 -3.20 40.27
N GLY A 295 -6.56 -3.05 40.42
CA GLY A 295 -5.72 -3.81 41.32
C GLY A 295 -5.20 -2.92 42.48
N ARG A 296 -4.34 -3.50 43.32
CA ARG A 296 -3.71 -2.82 44.47
C ARG A 296 -2.83 -1.63 44.00
N ASP A 297 -2.09 -1.78 42.91
CA ASP A 297 -1.07 -0.84 42.45
C ASP A 297 -1.63 0.15 41.40
N GLY A 298 -2.92 0.15 41.14
CA GLY A 298 -3.59 1.08 40.26
C GLY A 298 -4.66 0.50 39.37
N GLU A 299 -5.29 1.38 38.57
CA GLU A 299 -6.32 1.06 37.60
C GLU A 299 -5.72 1.02 36.21
N TYR A 300 -6.17 0.05 35.37
CA TYR A 300 -5.89 -0.04 33.97
C TYR A 300 -7.19 -0.16 33.17
N THR A 301 -7.35 0.66 32.14
CA THR A 301 -8.53 0.65 31.28
C THR A 301 -8.13 0.42 29.83
N ALA A 302 -8.71 -0.59 29.20
CA ALA A 302 -8.61 -0.83 27.76
C ALA A 302 -9.91 -0.40 27.07
N HIS A 303 -9.77 0.23 25.90
CA HIS A 303 -10.86 0.64 25.03
C HIS A 303 -10.75 -0.05 23.69
N GLU A 304 -11.74 -0.89 23.36
CA GLU A 304 -11.79 -1.62 22.10
C GLU A 304 -13.04 -1.23 21.31
N ARG A 305 -12.88 -1.05 19.99
CA ARG A 305 -14.00 -0.86 19.08
C ARG A 305 -14.27 -2.16 18.33
N PHE A 306 -15.54 -2.48 18.11
CA PHE A 306 -15.96 -3.64 17.36
C PHE A 306 -17.26 -3.37 16.60
N GLY A 307 -17.57 -4.20 15.61
CA GLY A 307 -18.82 -4.14 14.86
C GLY A 307 -19.44 -5.51 14.72
N LEU A 308 -20.77 -5.53 14.57
CA LEU A 308 -21.54 -6.75 14.41
C LEU A 308 -21.96 -6.92 12.96
N ARG A 309 -21.65 -8.07 12.37
CA ARG A 309 -21.99 -8.37 10.97
C ARG A 309 -22.19 -9.86 10.78
N HIS A 310 -22.98 -10.20 9.76
CA HIS A 310 -23.18 -11.56 9.28
C HIS A 310 -22.59 -11.68 7.88
N THR A 311 -21.74 -12.67 7.64
CA THR A 311 -21.09 -12.92 6.35
C THR A 311 -21.50 -14.30 5.81
N GLU A 312 -21.75 -14.36 4.50
CA GLU A 312 -22.08 -15.60 3.81
C GLU A 312 -21.28 -15.67 2.49
N TRP A 313 -20.52 -16.73 2.34
CA TRP A 313 -19.78 -17.06 1.12
C TRP A 313 -20.52 -18.15 0.36
N VAL A 314 -21.09 -17.80 -0.78
CA VAL A 314 -21.83 -18.77 -1.59
C VAL A 314 -20.84 -19.55 -2.46
N GLN A 315 -20.93 -20.89 -2.43
CA GLN A 315 -20.08 -21.74 -3.27
C GLN A 315 -20.29 -21.41 -4.75
N HIS A 316 -19.19 -21.13 -5.48
CA HIS A 316 -19.18 -20.67 -6.88
C HIS A 316 -20.03 -19.42 -7.13
N GLY A 317 -20.39 -18.69 -6.10
CA GLY A 317 -21.32 -17.58 -6.14
C GLY A 317 -20.84 -16.31 -5.44
N PRO A 318 -21.75 -15.38 -5.20
CA PRO A 318 -21.39 -14.09 -4.64
C PRO A 318 -21.10 -14.16 -3.14
N PHE A 319 -20.48 -13.10 -2.65
CA PHE A 319 -20.43 -12.76 -1.24
C PHE A 319 -21.71 -12.02 -0.82
N LYS A 320 -22.19 -12.31 0.40
CA LYS A 320 -23.29 -11.60 1.03
C LYS A 320 -22.85 -11.04 2.39
N LEU A 321 -23.25 -9.83 2.68
CA LEU A 321 -23.07 -9.17 3.95
C LEU A 321 -24.45 -8.81 4.53
N ASN A 322 -24.71 -9.24 5.77
CA ASN A 322 -25.99 -9.01 6.45
C ASN A 322 -27.22 -9.49 5.64
N GLY A 323 -27.06 -10.60 4.90
CA GLY A 323 -28.09 -11.22 4.08
C GLY A 323 -28.22 -10.67 2.65
N GLU A 324 -27.57 -9.57 2.32
CA GLU A 324 -27.62 -8.95 1.00
C GLU A 324 -26.35 -9.20 0.19
N ARG A 325 -26.50 -9.40 -1.13
CA ARG A 325 -25.35 -9.51 -2.02
C ARG A 325 -24.53 -8.21 -1.99
N LEU A 326 -23.24 -8.34 -1.76
CA LEU A 326 -22.28 -7.24 -1.85
C LEU A 326 -21.17 -7.59 -2.84
N LEU A 327 -21.10 -6.90 -3.98
CA LEU A 327 -19.93 -6.99 -4.86
C LEU A 327 -18.76 -6.25 -4.19
N LEU A 328 -17.68 -6.99 -3.91
CA LEU A 328 -16.48 -6.40 -3.32
C LEU A 328 -15.69 -5.64 -4.41
N ARG A 329 -15.76 -4.30 -4.34
CA ARG A 329 -15.14 -3.33 -5.25
C ARG A 329 -13.82 -2.88 -4.66
N GLY A 330 -12.74 -3.57 -5.04
CA GLY A 330 -11.49 -3.49 -4.31
C GLY A 330 -10.31 -2.88 -5.05
N THR A 331 -9.35 -2.43 -4.25
CA THR A 331 -8.01 -2.05 -4.66
C THR A 331 -6.99 -2.54 -3.63
N HIS A 332 -5.71 -2.25 -3.86
CA HIS A 332 -4.61 -2.59 -2.94
C HIS A 332 -3.92 -1.34 -2.40
N ARG A 333 -3.22 -1.50 -1.29
CA ARG A 333 -2.42 -0.45 -0.69
C ARG A 333 -1.05 -0.97 -0.27
N HIS A 334 0.01 -0.29 -0.74
CA HIS A 334 1.34 -0.32 -0.12
C HIS A 334 1.53 0.90 0.79
N GLU A 335 2.27 0.75 1.89
CA GLU A 335 2.75 1.88 2.70
C GLU A 335 3.93 2.52 1.98
N ASP A 336 3.64 3.46 1.10
CA ASP A 336 4.63 4.21 0.34
C ASP A 336 4.06 5.58 -0.08
N HIS A 337 4.84 6.63 0.10
CA HIS A 337 4.50 7.98 -0.33
C HIS A 337 5.77 8.73 -0.75
N ALA A 338 5.65 9.59 -1.76
CA ALA A 338 6.75 10.44 -2.20
C ALA A 338 7.31 11.28 -1.05
N GLY A 339 8.63 11.18 -0.81
CA GLY A 339 9.35 11.89 0.25
C GLY A 339 9.28 11.28 1.65
N TYR A 340 8.43 10.26 1.85
CA TYR A 340 8.25 9.59 3.15
C TYR A 340 8.51 8.09 3.09
N ALA A 341 8.37 7.46 1.91
CA ALA A 341 8.30 6.01 1.76
C ALA A 341 7.27 5.43 2.74
N ALA A 342 7.63 4.43 3.57
CA ALA A 342 6.71 3.85 4.56
C ALA A 342 6.45 4.75 5.78
N ALA A 343 7.27 5.77 6.05
CA ALA A 343 7.13 6.66 7.20
C ALA A 343 6.06 7.74 6.98
N MET A 344 4.87 7.33 6.56
CA MET A 344 3.76 8.25 6.27
C MET A 344 3.20 8.86 7.56
N PRO A 345 3.11 10.19 7.66
CA PRO A 345 2.36 10.85 8.74
C PRO A 345 0.88 10.49 8.73
N ASP A 346 0.23 10.55 9.89
CA ASP A 346 -1.18 10.18 10.07
C ASP A 346 -2.13 10.94 9.13
N ASP A 347 -1.88 12.23 8.88
CA ASP A 347 -2.68 13.07 8.00
C ASP A 347 -2.60 12.65 6.53
N LEU A 348 -1.44 12.17 6.06
CA LEU A 348 -1.30 11.61 4.71
C LEU A 348 -1.99 10.25 4.59
N ILE A 349 -1.96 9.43 5.64
CA ILE A 349 -2.73 8.17 5.68
C ILE A 349 -4.22 8.49 5.61
N ASP A 350 -4.71 9.46 6.39
CA ASP A 350 -6.11 9.88 6.38
C ASP A 350 -6.55 10.36 4.98
N GLN A 351 -5.73 11.20 4.34
CA GLN A 351 -6.01 11.71 2.99
C GLN A 351 -6.07 10.58 1.95
N GLU A 352 -5.13 9.64 1.99
CA GLU A 352 -5.11 8.50 1.07
C GLU A 352 -6.36 7.63 1.24
N MET A 353 -6.72 7.29 2.47
CA MET A 353 -7.89 6.46 2.76
C MET A 353 -9.20 7.18 2.39
N GLN A 354 -9.25 8.51 2.51
CA GLN A 354 -10.37 9.31 2.05
C GLN A 354 -10.49 9.27 0.51
N LEU A 355 -9.37 9.40 -0.22
CA LEU A 355 -9.36 9.27 -1.69
C LEU A 355 -9.81 7.87 -2.15
N ILE A 356 -9.41 6.82 -1.42
CA ILE A 356 -9.87 5.45 -1.67
C ILE A 356 -11.40 5.37 -1.53
N LYS A 357 -11.95 5.94 -0.46
CA LYS A 357 -13.40 5.98 -0.24
C LYS A 357 -14.14 6.79 -1.30
N GLU A 358 -13.62 7.94 -1.70
CA GLU A 358 -14.21 8.80 -2.74
C GLU A 358 -14.24 8.13 -4.12
N ALA A 359 -13.28 7.23 -4.41
CA ALA A 359 -13.33 6.41 -5.61
C ALA A 359 -14.46 5.37 -5.61
N GLY A 360 -15.16 5.18 -4.47
CA GLY A 360 -16.26 4.23 -4.31
C GLY A 360 -15.81 2.82 -3.89
N VAL A 361 -14.58 2.69 -3.42
CA VAL A 361 -14.01 1.43 -2.91
C VAL A 361 -14.74 1.01 -1.64
N ASN A 362 -15.12 -0.28 -1.56
CA ASN A 362 -15.70 -0.91 -0.38
C ASN A 362 -14.87 -2.09 0.15
N PHE A 363 -13.76 -2.41 -0.51
CA PHE A 363 -12.85 -3.49 -0.15
C PHE A 363 -11.39 -3.10 -0.44
N ILE A 364 -10.46 -3.45 0.44
CA ILE A 364 -9.04 -3.22 0.24
C ILE A 364 -8.22 -4.46 0.63
N ARG A 365 -7.24 -4.82 -0.19
CA ARG A 365 -6.19 -5.75 0.22
C ARG A 365 -4.96 -4.98 0.65
N LEU A 366 -4.57 -5.16 1.90
CA LEU A 366 -3.39 -4.55 2.49
C LEU A 366 -2.18 -5.44 2.14
N ALA A 367 -1.61 -5.17 0.98
CA ALA A 367 -0.57 -6.01 0.40
C ALA A 367 0.83 -5.40 0.63
N HIS A 368 1.84 -6.20 0.87
CA HIS A 368 1.83 -7.66 1.10
C HIS A 368 2.29 -7.95 2.52
N TYR A 369 1.74 -7.23 3.50
CA TYR A 369 2.12 -7.27 4.91
C TYR A 369 1.08 -6.58 5.78
N GLN A 370 1.11 -6.90 7.07
CA GLN A 370 0.32 -6.20 8.09
C GLN A 370 0.58 -4.69 8.03
N GLN A 371 -0.49 -3.88 7.96
CA GLN A 371 -0.36 -2.42 7.93
C GLN A 371 -0.69 -1.79 9.29
N SER A 372 -0.49 -0.47 9.39
CA SER A 372 -0.64 0.21 10.66
C SER A 372 -2.09 0.14 11.17
N ARG A 373 -2.27 0.09 12.49
CA ARG A 373 -3.57 0.14 13.16
C ARG A 373 -4.42 1.33 12.69
N ARG A 374 -3.80 2.47 12.36
CA ARG A 374 -4.48 3.64 11.82
C ARG A 374 -5.28 3.34 10.55
N VAL A 375 -4.72 2.54 9.65
CA VAL A 375 -5.38 2.13 8.40
C VAL A 375 -6.63 1.30 8.71
N LEU A 376 -6.53 0.35 9.64
CA LEU A 376 -7.66 -0.50 10.02
C LEU A 376 -8.77 0.31 10.70
N GLU A 377 -8.42 1.26 11.59
CA GLU A 377 -9.38 2.17 12.22
C GLU A 377 -10.12 3.03 11.18
N LEU A 378 -9.43 3.46 10.12
CA LEU A 378 -10.05 4.18 9.02
C LEU A 378 -10.96 3.26 8.20
N CYS A 379 -10.55 2.02 7.92
CA CYS A 379 -11.39 1.02 7.26
C CYS A 379 -12.69 0.76 8.04
N ASP A 380 -12.60 0.62 9.36
CA ASP A 380 -13.77 0.44 10.23
C ASP A 380 -14.75 1.61 10.13
N ARG A 381 -14.25 2.85 10.18
CA ARG A 381 -15.06 4.08 10.14
C ARG A 381 -15.59 4.43 8.77
N LEU A 382 -14.81 4.18 7.72
CA LEU A 382 -15.19 4.47 6.33
C LEU A 382 -16.03 3.36 5.71
N GLY A 383 -16.15 2.20 6.39
CA GLY A 383 -16.87 1.05 5.86
C GLY A 383 -16.15 0.43 4.67
N ILE A 384 -14.88 0.07 4.84
CA ILE A 384 -14.05 -0.61 3.83
C ILE A 384 -13.68 -1.98 4.38
N LEU A 385 -14.11 -3.06 3.73
CA LEU A 385 -13.72 -4.42 4.08
C LEU A 385 -12.25 -4.68 3.74
N VAL A 386 -11.58 -5.55 4.49
CA VAL A 386 -10.13 -5.74 4.43
C VAL A 386 -9.77 -7.21 4.23
N TRP A 387 -8.81 -7.45 3.34
CA TRP A 387 -7.95 -8.62 3.31
C TRP A 387 -6.57 -8.16 3.79
N GLU A 388 -6.14 -8.64 4.94
CA GLU A 388 -4.81 -8.41 5.47
C GLU A 388 -3.99 -9.68 5.42
N GLU A 389 -2.67 -9.59 5.19
CA GLU A 389 -1.84 -10.76 4.98
C GLU A 389 -0.47 -10.69 5.66
N ILE A 390 0.09 -11.85 5.97
CA ILE A 390 1.46 -11.96 6.45
C ILE A 390 2.46 -11.71 5.30
N PRO A 391 3.70 -11.27 5.60
CA PRO A 391 4.69 -10.89 4.58
C PRO A 391 5.34 -12.08 3.86
N TRP A 392 4.72 -13.24 3.82
CA TRP A 392 5.18 -14.35 2.99
C TRP A 392 4.85 -14.08 1.52
N CYS A 393 5.69 -13.22 0.91
CA CYS A 393 5.53 -12.79 -0.48
C CYS A 393 6.70 -13.28 -1.30
N ARG A 394 6.39 -14.01 -2.40
CA ARG A 394 7.35 -14.65 -3.31
C ARG A 394 8.32 -15.60 -2.61
N ALA A 395 9.28 -16.14 -3.37
CA ALA A 395 10.15 -17.24 -2.97
C ALA A 395 9.40 -18.43 -2.36
N GLY A 396 10.00 -19.55 -2.22
CA GLY A 396 9.42 -20.74 -1.62
C GLY A 396 9.28 -20.64 -0.10
N VAL A 397 9.55 -21.74 0.60
CA VAL A 397 9.59 -21.80 2.04
C VAL A 397 11.05 -21.99 2.49
N GLY A 398 11.47 -21.19 3.46
CA GLY A 398 12.80 -21.26 4.06
C GLY A 398 12.95 -22.31 5.16
N ASN A 399 13.97 -22.10 5.98
CA ASN A 399 14.28 -22.97 7.13
C ASN A 399 13.29 -22.78 8.31
N ASP A 400 13.59 -23.37 9.45
CA ASP A 400 12.70 -23.30 10.62
C ASP A 400 12.63 -21.88 11.23
N ILE A 401 13.67 -21.04 11.09
CA ILE A 401 13.65 -19.65 11.52
C ILE A 401 12.63 -18.86 10.68
N PHE A 402 12.69 -19.03 9.36
CA PHE A 402 11.72 -18.45 8.42
C PHE A 402 10.29 -18.86 8.73
N LYS A 403 10.05 -20.17 8.95
CA LYS A 403 8.72 -20.69 9.29
C LYS A 403 8.21 -20.14 10.62
N GLU A 404 9.06 -20.08 11.66
CA GLU A 404 8.66 -19.53 12.94
C GLU A 404 8.35 -18.03 12.85
N MET A 405 9.09 -17.27 12.05
CA MET A 405 8.75 -15.89 11.76
C MET A 405 7.33 -15.76 11.19
N GLY A 406 6.97 -16.57 10.20
CA GLY A 406 5.62 -16.52 9.61
C GLY A 406 4.52 -16.94 10.59
N ARG A 407 4.73 -17.97 11.42
CA ARG A 407 3.79 -18.35 12.49
C ARG A 407 3.58 -17.22 13.49
N ARG A 408 4.65 -16.60 13.95
CA ARG A 408 4.60 -15.47 14.89
C ARG A 408 3.88 -14.28 14.26
N THR A 409 4.24 -13.91 13.04
CA THR A 409 3.61 -12.78 12.35
C THR A 409 2.11 -13.03 12.15
N LEU A 410 1.69 -14.28 11.84
CA LEU A 410 0.27 -14.63 11.75
C LEU A 410 -0.45 -14.51 13.09
N ARG A 411 0.16 -14.99 14.20
CA ARG A 411 -0.41 -14.83 15.54
C ARG A 411 -0.55 -13.36 15.92
N ASN A 412 0.49 -12.56 15.66
CA ASN A 412 0.50 -11.15 15.97
C ASN A 412 -0.56 -10.41 15.15
N MET A 413 -0.60 -10.61 13.84
CA MET A 413 -1.58 -9.99 12.95
C MET A 413 -3.01 -10.27 13.40
N ILE A 414 -3.35 -11.53 13.66
CA ILE A 414 -4.69 -11.90 14.11
C ILE A 414 -5.00 -11.31 15.49
N SER A 415 -4.06 -11.40 16.45
CA SER A 415 -4.28 -10.87 17.80
C SER A 415 -4.41 -9.33 17.81
N GLN A 416 -3.54 -8.63 17.09
CA GLN A 416 -3.50 -7.17 17.06
C GLN A 416 -4.71 -6.56 16.37
N HIS A 417 -5.25 -7.24 15.35
CA HIS A 417 -6.34 -6.74 14.53
C HIS A 417 -7.66 -7.52 14.69
N TYR A 418 -7.76 -8.33 15.75
CA TYR A 418 -8.92 -9.20 16.01
C TYR A 418 -10.25 -8.46 16.04
N ASN A 419 -10.29 -7.29 16.70
CA ASN A 419 -11.53 -6.54 16.97
C ASN A 419 -12.04 -5.72 15.79
N HIS A 420 -11.24 -5.55 14.72
CA HIS A 420 -11.63 -4.76 13.56
C HIS A 420 -12.71 -5.44 12.73
N PRO A 421 -13.96 -4.88 12.68
CA PRO A 421 -15.03 -5.46 11.88
C PRO A 421 -14.80 -5.35 10.38
N SER A 422 -13.91 -4.46 9.95
CA SER A 422 -13.49 -4.34 8.55
C SER A 422 -12.74 -5.57 8.06
N VAL A 423 -11.92 -6.23 8.89
CA VAL A 423 -11.11 -7.39 8.48
C VAL A 423 -12.02 -8.56 8.13
N LEU A 424 -12.03 -8.95 6.86
CA LEU A 424 -12.86 -10.01 6.30
C LEU A 424 -12.07 -11.31 6.07
N LEU A 425 -10.80 -11.20 5.66
CA LEU A 425 -9.96 -12.32 5.24
C LEU A 425 -8.55 -12.21 5.85
N TRP A 426 -8.03 -13.34 6.32
CA TRP A 426 -6.65 -13.50 6.72
C TRP A 426 -5.82 -14.10 5.59
N GLY A 427 -4.89 -13.33 5.03
CA GLY A 427 -4.00 -13.74 3.95
C GLY A 427 -2.80 -14.51 4.46
N LEU A 428 -2.58 -15.70 3.89
CA LEU A 428 -1.53 -16.62 4.31
C LEU A 428 -0.25 -16.50 3.47
N GLY A 429 -0.29 -15.77 2.36
CA GLY A 429 0.85 -15.59 1.48
C GLY A 429 0.48 -15.07 0.09
N ASN A 430 1.51 -14.79 -0.71
CA ASN A 430 1.41 -14.27 -2.08
C ASN A 430 2.50 -14.82 -2.99
N GLU A 431 2.13 -15.41 -4.14
CA GLU A 431 3.09 -15.83 -5.19
C GLU A 431 4.24 -16.73 -4.71
N ASN A 432 4.00 -17.62 -3.76
CA ASN A 432 5.04 -18.39 -3.07
C ASN A 432 5.73 -19.46 -3.94
N ASP A 433 5.36 -19.59 -5.20
CA ASP A 433 6.02 -20.40 -6.22
C ASP A 433 6.91 -19.60 -7.19
N TRP A 434 7.27 -18.37 -6.84
CA TRP A 434 8.13 -17.53 -7.67
C TRP A 434 9.60 -17.95 -7.54
N PRO A 435 10.26 -18.38 -8.64
CA PRO A 435 11.64 -18.87 -8.59
C PRO A 435 12.62 -17.68 -8.53
N THR A 436 13.10 -17.35 -7.36
CA THR A 436 14.01 -16.19 -7.17
C THR A 436 15.19 -16.54 -6.27
N GLU A 437 14.98 -16.61 -4.96
CA GLU A 437 16.03 -16.84 -3.97
C GLU A 437 16.40 -18.31 -3.87
N TYR A 438 15.45 -19.19 -4.08
CA TYR A 438 15.65 -20.63 -4.10
C TYR A 438 15.72 -21.12 -5.54
N PRO A 439 16.76 -21.90 -5.90
CA PRO A 439 16.94 -22.38 -7.28
C PRO A 439 15.85 -23.38 -7.70
N THR A 440 15.22 -24.03 -6.75
CA THR A 440 14.12 -24.98 -6.96
C THR A 440 12.96 -24.65 -6.03
N ILE A 441 11.74 -24.76 -6.55
CA ILE A 441 10.52 -24.58 -5.78
C ILE A 441 10.06 -25.93 -5.23
N ASP A 442 10.16 -26.10 -3.91
CA ASP A 442 9.68 -27.29 -3.19
C ASP A 442 8.17 -27.18 -2.95
N LYS A 443 7.36 -27.63 -3.91
CA LYS A 443 5.90 -27.58 -3.81
C LYS A 443 5.34 -28.36 -2.64
N PRO A 444 5.80 -29.59 -2.32
CA PRO A 444 5.38 -30.31 -1.11
C PRO A 444 5.62 -29.51 0.18
N ALA A 445 6.81 -28.93 0.36
CA ALA A 445 7.11 -28.13 1.54
C ALA A 445 6.26 -26.87 1.64
N ILE A 446 6.03 -26.18 0.52
CA ILE A 446 5.12 -25.02 0.46
C ILE A 446 3.69 -25.42 0.84
N ARG A 447 3.17 -26.54 0.31
CA ARG A 447 1.83 -27.03 0.66
C ARG A 447 1.71 -27.34 2.15
N ALA A 448 2.69 -28.04 2.71
CA ALA A 448 2.68 -28.42 4.13
C ALA A 448 2.68 -27.18 5.03
N TYR A 449 3.50 -26.18 4.70
CA TYR A 449 3.57 -24.95 5.48
C TYR A 449 2.31 -24.08 5.31
N LEU A 450 1.73 -24.00 4.11
CA LEU A 450 0.46 -23.31 3.90
C LEU A 450 -0.67 -23.97 4.69
N GLN A 451 -0.73 -25.32 4.72
CA GLN A 451 -1.73 -26.04 5.52
C GLN A 451 -1.57 -25.72 7.02
N GLU A 452 -0.34 -25.73 7.51
CA GLU A 452 -0.03 -25.39 8.90
C GLU A 452 -0.50 -23.97 9.26
N LEU A 453 -0.24 -22.97 8.40
CA LEU A 453 -0.68 -21.58 8.61
C LEU A 453 -2.21 -21.47 8.53
N ASN A 454 -2.85 -22.21 7.63
CA ASN A 454 -4.30 -22.26 7.52
C ASN A 454 -4.95 -22.81 8.81
N ASP A 455 -4.45 -23.93 9.30
CA ASP A 455 -4.95 -24.54 10.54
C ASP A 455 -4.72 -23.64 11.75
N LEU A 456 -3.55 -23.00 11.83
CA LEU A 456 -3.23 -22.02 12.87
C LEU A 456 -4.17 -20.82 12.82
N SER A 457 -4.48 -20.30 11.63
CA SER A 457 -5.41 -19.17 11.48
C SER A 457 -6.80 -19.51 12.01
N HIS A 458 -7.34 -20.66 11.65
CA HIS A 458 -8.65 -21.13 12.14
C HIS A 458 -8.67 -21.44 13.64
N GLN A 459 -7.54 -21.87 14.19
CA GLN A 459 -7.41 -22.05 15.65
C GLN A 459 -7.47 -20.71 16.39
N LEU A 460 -6.83 -19.68 15.84
CA LEU A 460 -6.76 -18.33 16.45
C LEU A 460 -8.06 -17.54 16.24
N ASP A 461 -8.65 -17.64 15.06
CA ASP A 461 -9.90 -16.97 14.68
C ASP A 461 -10.77 -17.85 13.79
N PRO A 462 -11.68 -18.63 14.38
CA PRO A 462 -12.60 -19.49 13.63
C PRO A 462 -13.72 -18.71 12.91
N SER A 463 -13.80 -17.41 13.10
CA SER A 463 -14.88 -16.58 12.56
C SER A 463 -14.58 -15.99 11.17
N ARG A 464 -13.33 -15.93 10.78
CA ARG A 464 -12.88 -15.36 9.50
C ARG A 464 -12.25 -16.43 8.62
N MET A 465 -12.44 -16.24 7.30
CA MET A 465 -11.87 -17.12 6.30
C MET A 465 -10.41 -16.77 5.99
N THR A 466 -9.67 -17.78 5.56
CA THR A 466 -8.31 -17.67 5.07
C THR A 466 -8.28 -17.48 3.56
N THR A 467 -7.18 -16.90 3.06
CA THR A 467 -7.00 -16.68 1.63
C THR A 467 -5.54 -16.66 1.21
N ILE A 468 -5.30 -16.90 -0.08
CA ILE A 468 -3.99 -16.73 -0.72
C ILE A 468 -4.16 -16.25 -2.15
N ARG A 469 -3.20 -15.45 -2.63
CA ARG A 469 -3.14 -15.13 -4.05
C ARG A 469 -2.09 -15.97 -4.74
N ARG A 470 -2.51 -16.66 -5.80
CA ARG A 470 -1.77 -17.45 -6.78
C ARG A 470 -0.86 -18.53 -6.18
N LEU A 471 -1.44 -19.70 -6.00
CA LEU A 471 -0.72 -20.93 -5.69
C LEU A 471 -1.53 -22.12 -6.20
N ASP A 472 -1.61 -22.30 -7.51
CA ASP A 472 -2.53 -23.22 -8.19
C ASP A 472 -2.45 -24.68 -7.72
N PHE A 473 -1.26 -25.14 -7.32
CA PHE A 473 -1.06 -26.51 -6.83
C PHE A 473 -1.49 -26.73 -5.37
N ALA A 474 -1.97 -25.66 -4.70
CA ALA A 474 -2.46 -25.70 -3.31
C ALA A 474 -3.74 -24.84 -3.13
N ARG A 475 -4.49 -24.62 -4.23
CA ARG A 475 -5.65 -23.73 -4.25
C ARG A 475 -6.82 -24.18 -3.39
N GLU A 476 -6.86 -25.43 -3.01
CA GLU A 476 -7.91 -26.02 -2.17
C GLU A 476 -7.64 -25.89 -0.65
N ILE A 477 -6.45 -25.40 -0.25
CA ILE A 477 -6.10 -25.27 1.18
C ILE A 477 -6.80 -24.05 1.81
N PRO A 478 -6.68 -22.81 1.27
CA PRO A 478 -7.39 -21.67 1.82
C PRO A 478 -8.87 -21.73 1.50
N ASP A 479 -9.70 -21.07 2.33
CA ASP A 479 -11.15 -21.01 2.11
C ASP A 479 -11.52 -20.23 0.85
N VAL A 480 -10.81 -19.13 0.58
CA VAL A 480 -10.98 -18.26 -0.57
C VAL A 480 -9.70 -18.23 -1.39
N TYR A 481 -9.82 -18.48 -2.67
CA TYR A 481 -8.66 -18.50 -3.57
C TYR A 481 -8.70 -17.38 -4.59
N SER A 482 -7.54 -16.75 -4.84
CA SER A 482 -7.37 -15.77 -5.91
C SER A 482 -6.41 -16.29 -6.98
N PRO A 483 -6.92 -16.58 -8.20
CA PRO A 483 -6.07 -16.93 -9.34
C PRO A 483 -5.32 -15.71 -9.89
N SER A 484 -4.27 -15.96 -10.69
CA SER A 484 -3.60 -14.92 -11.46
C SER A 484 -4.30 -14.74 -12.81
N ILE A 485 -4.98 -13.60 -13.00
CA ILE A 485 -5.65 -13.24 -14.26
C ILE A 485 -5.24 -11.81 -14.62
N TRP A 486 -4.37 -11.69 -15.61
CA TRP A 486 -3.86 -10.40 -16.11
C TRP A 486 -4.24 -10.16 -17.57
N ALA A 487 -5.50 -10.46 -17.92
CA ALA A 487 -6.04 -10.31 -19.26
C ALA A 487 -5.86 -8.87 -19.77
N GLY A 488 -5.14 -8.73 -20.87
CA GLY A 488 -4.85 -7.44 -21.50
C GLY A 488 -3.62 -6.71 -20.95
N TRP A 489 -2.86 -7.30 -20.02
CA TRP A 489 -1.60 -6.70 -19.58
C TRP A 489 -0.42 -7.67 -19.72
N TYR A 490 -0.36 -8.70 -18.90
CA TYR A 490 0.71 -9.70 -18.96
C TYR A 490 0.36 -10.86 -19.90
N SER A 491 -0.91 -11.06 -20.23
CA SER A 491 -1.37 -12.12 -21.13
C SER A 491 -2.65 -11.72 -21.87
N GLY A 492 -2.80 -12.22 -23.11
CA GLY A 492 -4.01 -12.06 -23.89
C GLY A 492 -4.47 -10.61 -24.09
N THR A 493 -5.75 -10.45 -24.37
CA THR A 493 -6.40 -9.16 -24.54
C THR A 493 -7.40 -8.91 -23.40
N TYR A 494 -7.79 -7.66 -23.16
CA TYR A 494 -8.75 -7.34 -22.09
C TYR A 494 -10.16 -7.88 -22.38
N GLN A 495 -10.49 -8.18 -23.65
CA GLN A 495 -11.76 -8.80 -24.04
C GLN A 495 -11.90 -10.24 -23.52
N GLU A 496 -10.78 -10.93 -23.22
CA GLU A 496 -10.78 -12.30 -22.69
C GLU A 496 -11.08 -12.38 -21.19
N TYR A 497 -11.27 -11.25 -20.52
CA TYR A 497 -11.38 -11.18 -19.06
C TYR A 497 -12.53 -12.02 -18.49
N GLN A 498 -13.73 -11.90 -19.05
CA GLN A 498 -14.90 -12.67 -18.59
C GLN A 498 -14.64 -14.18 -18.68
N LYS A 499 -14.15 -14.65 -19.84
CA LYS A 499 -13.84 -16.07 -20.05
C LYS A 499 -12.78 -16.58 -19.08
N SER A 500 -11.79 -15.76 -18.79
CA SER A 500 -10.73 -16.09 -17.81
C SER A 500 -11.30 -16.27 -16.39
N LEU A 501 -12.22 -15.40 -15.97
CA LEU A 501 -12.91 -15.53 -14.69
C LEU A 501 -13.78 -16.78 -14.61
N GLU A 502 -14.60 -17.03 -15.64
CA GLU A 502 -15.49 -18.19 -15.74
C GLU A 502 -14.70 -19.51 -15.67
N THR A 503 -13.54 -19.58 -16.34
CA THR A 503 -12.66 -20.75 -16.31
C THR A 503 -12.13 -21.05 -14.91
N GLN A 504 -11.96 -20.05 -14.05
CA GLN A 504 -11.45 -20.24 -12.67
C GLN A 504 -12.55 -20.50 -11.66
N ARG A 505 -13.78 -20.03 -11.90
CA ARG A 505 -14.90 -20.12 -10.95
C ARG A 505 -15.14 -21.56 -10.45
N ASP A 506 -15.23 -22.49 -11.37
CA ASP A 506 -15.62 -23.88 -11.08
C ASP A 506 -14.45 -24.73 -10.54
N ARG A 507 -13.26 -24.15 -10.45
CA ARG A 507 -12.03 -24.82 -9.95
C ARG A 507 -11.82 -24.66 -8.44
N VAL A 508 -12.59 -23.79 -7.78
CA VAL A 508 -12.43 -23.44 -6.36
C VAL A 508 -13.80 -23.17 -5.73
N ASN A 509 -13.94 -23.39 -4.43
CA ASN A 509 -15.20 -23.18 -3.73
C ASN A 509 -15.59 -21.69 -3.72
N HIS A 510 -14.66 -20.81 -3.37
CA HIS A 510 -14.89 -19.38 -3.32
C HIS A 510 -13.77 -18.67 -4.07
N LEU A 511 -14.15 -17.95 -5.12
CA LEU A 511 -13.24 -17.20 -5.97
C LEU A 511 -13.28 -15.71 -5.62
N PHE A 512 -12.11 -15.12 -5.37
CA PHE A 512 -11.91 -13.69 -5.34
C PHE A 512 -10.80 -13.31 -6.32
N HIS A 513 -11.01 -12.32 -7.20
CA HIS A 513 -9.99 -11.91 -8.15
C HIS A 513 -9.15 -10.74 -7.60
N ALA A 514 -8.11 -11.02 -6.85
CA ALA A 514 -7.12 -10.04 -6.46
C ALA A 514 -6.06 -9.87 -7.55
N GLU A 515 -5.66 -8.67 -7.79
CA GLU A 515 -4.64 -8.22 -8.73
C GLU A 515 -4.99 -8.36 -10.22
N TRP A 516 -5.39 -7.24 -10.78
CA TRP A 516 -5.59 -6.99 -12.20
C TRP A 516 -5.34 -5.51 -12.49
N GLY A 517 -5.00 -5.17 -13.73
CA GLY A 517 -4.77 -3.78 -14.11
C GLY A 517 -3.71 -3.63 -15.19
N ALA A 518 -3.25 -2.41 -15.38
CA ALA A 518 -2.19 -2.05 -16.32
C ALA A 518 -1.35 -0.91 -15.76
N ASP A 519 -0.05 -0.91 -16.07
CA ASP A 519 0.78 0.28 -15.86
C ASP A 519 0.36 1.41 -16.80
N SER A 520 0.46 2.65 -16.36
CA SER A 520 0.32 3.83 -17.19
C SER A 520 1.27 4.93 -16.73
N HIS A 521 1.98 5.52 -17.70
CA HIS A 521 2.81 6.68 -17.43
C HIS A 521 1.92 7.93 -17.41
N ALA A 522 1.82 8.57 -16.26
CA ALA A 522 0.92 9.71 -16.05
C ALA A 522 1.16 10.81 -17.10
N GLY A 523 0.07 11.30 -17.71
CA GLY A 523 0.12 12.29 -18.79
C GLY A 523 0.49 11.73 -20.17
N ARG A 524 0.73 10.43 -20.33
CA ARG A 524 0.94 9.82 -21.65
C ARG A 524 -0.39 9.34 -22.23
N HIS A 525 -0.72 9.83 -23.44
CA HIS A 525 -1.95 9.54 -24.13
C HIS A 525 -1.69 9.00 -25.56
N SER A 526 -2.65 8.32 -26.14
CA SER A 526 -2.56 7.73 -27.47
C SER A 526 -3.88 7.90 -28.24
N GLU A 527 -3.79 8.25 -29.51
CA GLU A 527 -4.96 8.24 -30.42
C GLU A 527 -5.33 6.83 -30.88
N ASP A 528 -4.37 5.88 -30.85
CA ASP A 528 -4.55 4.47 -31.20
C ASP A 528 -3.92 3.55 -30.13
N PRO A 529 -4.50 3.48 -28.91
CA PRO A 529 -3.92 2.73 -27.80
C PRO A 529 -3.96 1.22 -28.00
N ASP A 530 -4.89 0.74 -28.81
CA ASP A 530 -5.16 -0.70 -29.01
C ASP A 530 -4.36 -1.32 -30.16
N LYS A 531 -3.51 -0.54 -30.85
CA LYS A 531 -2.71 -1.00 -31.99
C LYS A 531 -1.92 -2.28 -31.73
N VAL A 532 -1.37 -2.43 -30.52
CA VAL A 532 -0.57 -3.60 -30.13
C VAL A 532 -1.42 -4.88 -30.01
N ILE A 533 -2.72 -4.77 -29.74
CA ILE A 533 -3.63 -5.92 -29.51
C ILE A 533 -3.64 -6.86 -30.71
N ALA A 534 -3.55 -6.33 -31.94
CA ALA A 534 -3.53 -7.14 -33.17
C ALA A 534 -2.36 -8.14 -33.25
N GLN A 535 -1.29 -7.92 -32.46
CA GLN A 535 -0.09 -8.76 -32.42
C GLN A 535 -0.13 -9.79 -31.29
N ILE A 536 -1.11 -9.74 -30.40
CA ILE A 536 -1.18 -10.55 -29.19
C ILE A 536 -1.95 -11.83 -29.45
N ALA A 537 -1.35 -12.97 -29.09
CA ALA A 537 -2.02 -14.26 -29.18
C ALA A 537 -3.11 -14.38 -28.11
N THR A 538 -4.32 -14.69 -28.52
CA THR A 538 -5.47 -14.96 -27.63
C THR A 538 -5.48 -16.41 -27.14
N GLY A 539 -6.14 -16.66 -26.00
CA GLY A 539 -6.34 -17.99 -25.42
C GLY A 539 -5.09 -18.64 -24.84
N LYS A 540 -3.96 -17.94 -24.77
CA LYS A 540 -2.72 -18.41 -24.18
C LYS A 540 -2.38 -17.55 -22.98
N GLY A 541 -2.40 -18.13 -21.77
CA GLY A 541 -1.83 -17.51 -20.59
C GLY A 541 -0.31 -17.33 -20.76
N THR A 542 0.24 -16.28 -20.16
CA THR A 542 1.69 -16.09 -20.05
C THR A 542 2.12 -16.56 -18.68
N ASP A 543 3.22 -17.33 -18.61
CA ASP A 543 3.84 -17.59 -17.32
C ASP A 543 4.53 -16.31 -16.84
N GLU A 544 3.92 -15.67 -15.87
CA GLU A 544 4.40 -14.42 -15.28
C GLU A 544 5.52 -14.61 -14.25
N ARG A 545 5.98 -15.85 -14.02
CA ARG A 545 7.07 -16.16 -13.11
C ARG A 545 8.42 -15.85 -13.70
N GLY A 546 9.29 -15.26 -12.90
CA GLY A 546 10.67 -14.94 -13.26
C GLY A 546 10.86 -13.53 -13.81
N LEU A 547 12.11 -13.07 -13.79
CA LEU A 547 12.46 -11.68 -14.11
C LEU A 547 12.27 -11.32 -15.59
N ALA A 548 12.40 -12.28 -16.50
CA ALA A 548 12.27 -12.04 -17.95
C ALA A 548 10.87 -11.57 -18.37
N TYR A 549 9.87 -11.83 -17.55
CA TYR A 549 8.49 -11.46 -17.81
C TYR A 549 8.21 -9.96 -17.58
N LEU A 550 9.00 -9.26 -16.78
CA LEU A 550 8.73 -7.87 -16.42
C LEU A 550 8.81 -6.92 -17.63
N SER A 551 9.83 -7.05 -18.49
CA SER A 551 10.06 -6.08 -19.57
C SER A 551 10.63 -6.67 -20.86
N THR A 552 11.15 -7.90 -20.85
CA THR A 552 11.86 -8.49 -22.01
C THR A 552 11.48 -9.95 -22.21
N GLY A 553 11.73 -10.44 -23.43
CA GLY A 553 11.56 -11.86 -23.77
C GLY A 553 10.09 -12.31 -23.89
N GLY A 554 9.88 -13.57 -24.29
CA GLY A 554 8.57 -14.20 -24.40
C GLY A 554 7.69 -13.64 -25.53
N PRO A 555 6.42 -14.08 -25.60
CA PRO A 555 5.47 -13.66 -26.63
C PRO A 555 5.08 -12.18 -26.51
N ALA A 556 4.47 -11.64 -27.56
CA ALA A 556 3.93 -10.29 -27.55
C ALA A 556 2.87 -10.12 -26.45
N ARG A 557 2.97 -9.02 -25.69
CA ARG A 557 2.05 -8.63 -24.62
C ARG A 557 2.07 -7.14 -24.40
N VAL A 558 1.00 -6.57 -23.90
CA VAL A 558 0.90 -5.11 -23.73
C VAL A 558 1.94 -4.55 -22.76
N SER A 559 2.24 -5.25 -21.68
CA SER A 559 3.24 -4.83 -20.70
C SER A 559 4.64 -4.61 -21.28
N LYS A 560 4.98 -5.28 -22.36
CA LYS A 560 6.27 -5.19 -23.07
C LYS A 560 6.19 -4.33 -24.34
N ASP A 561 5.16 -4.57 -25.14
CA ASP A 561 5.07 -4.05 -26.52
C ASP A 561 4.08 -2.87 -26.64
N GLY A 562 3.31 -2.60 -25.59
CA GLY A 562 2.35 -1.50 -25.52
C GLY A 562 2.98 -0.13 -25.32
N ASP A 563 2.12 0.88 -25.33
CA ASP A 563 2.56 2.28 -25.24
C ASP A 563 2.62 2.84 -23.82
N TRP A 564 2.11 2.10 -22.84
CA TRP A 564 2.00 2.55 -21.45
C TRP A 564 1.21 3.86 -21.29
N SER A 565 0.25 4.10 -22.20
CA SER A 565 -0.60 5.27 -22.14
C SER A 565 -1.72 5.11 -21.11
N GLU A 566 -2.15 6.21 -20.53
CA GLU A 566 -3.38 6.25 -19.73
C GLU A 566 -4.60 5.87 -20.57
N THR A 567 -4.54 6.12 -21.89
CA THR A 567 -5.62 5.76 -22.80
C THR A 567 -5.87 4.25 -22.86
N TYR A 568 -4.79 3.45 -22.97
CA TYR A 568 -4.88 1.98 -22.93
C TYR A 568 -5.36 1.49 -21.56
N ALA A 569 -4.73 1.97 -20.48
CA ALA A 569 -5.09 1.56 -19.13
C ALA A 569 -6.57 1.84 -18.83
N CYS A 570 -7.07 3.02 -19.21
CA CYS A 570 -8.48 3.37 -19.05
C CYS A 570 -9.42 2.49 -19.91
N ASN A 571 -9.02 2.06 -21.11
CA ASN A 571 -9.80 1.11 -21.92
C ASN A 571 -9.90 -0.26 -21.22
N LEU A 572 -8.77 -0.77 -20.70
CA LEU A 572 -8.73 -2.03 -19.96
C LEU A 572 -9.59 -1.94 -18.68
N PHE A 573 -9.44 -0.88 -17.89
CA PHE A 573 -10.22 -0.69 -16.67
C PHE A 573 -11.72 -0.58 -16.96
N ASP A 574 -12.11 0.20 -17.96
CA ASP A 574 -13.49 0.36 -18.40
C ASP A 574 -14.11 -1.00 -18.78
N TRP A 575 -13.37 -1.82 -19.54
CA TRP A 575 -13.82 -3.16 -19.94
C TRP A 575 -13.96 -4.11 -18.75
N HIS A 576 -12.96 -4.15 -17.86
CA HIS A 576 -12.99 -5.03 -16.69
C HIS A 576 -14.09 -4.65 -15.71
N LEU A 577 -14.23 -3.36 -15.37
CA LEU A 577 -15.26 -2.88 -14.46
C LEU A 577 -16.66 -3.15 -15.01
N LYS A 578 -16.85 -2.94 -16.30
CA LYS A 578 -18.10 -3.26 -17.00
C LYS A 578 -18.43 -4.75 -16.92
N THR A 579 -17.45 -5.60 -17.18
CA THR A 579 -17.62 -7.06 -17.07
C THR A 579 -18.01 -7.45 -15.65
N GLN A 580 -17.35 -6.90 -14.63
CA GLN A 580 -17.63 -7.21 -13.23
C GLN A 580 -19.06 -6.86 -12.82
N GLU A 581 -19.62 -5.75 -13.30
CA GLU A 581 -21.01 -5.38 -13.04
C GLU A 581 -22.02 -6.38 -13.59
N THR A 582 -21.68 -7.07 -14.69
CA THR A 582 -22.60 -7.99 -15.38
C THR A 582 -22.57 -9.42 -14.85
N LEU A 583 -21.64 -9.75 -13.93
CA LEU A 583 -21.46 -11.10 -13.40
C LEU A 583 -22.12 -11.26 -12.01
N PRO A 584 -23.36 -11.80 -11.92
CA PRO A 584 -24.07 -11.88 -10.64
C PRO A 584 -23.43 -12.84 -9.63
N TRP A 585 -22.64 -13.80 -10.10
CA TRP A 585 -21.92 -14.78 -9.27
C TRP A 585 -20.59 -14.24 -8.73
N LEU A 586 -20.05 -13.16 -9.27
CA LEU A 586 -18.75 -12.65 -8.87
C LEU A 586 -18.77 -12.16 -7.42
N THR A 587 -17.89 -12.69 -6.59
CA THR A 587 -17.64 -12.25 -5.22
C THR A 587 -17.11 -10.82 -5.18
N GLY A 588 -16.09 -10.56 -6.00
CA GLY A 588 -15.42 -9.26 -6.09
C GLY A 588 -14.06 -9.36 -6.74
N SER A 589 -13.44 -8.20 -6.80
CA SER A 589 -12.07 -8.07 -7.30
C SER A 589 -11.34 -6.93 -6.61
N ALA A 590 -10.01 -6.94 -6.68
CA ALA A 590 -9.17 -5.83 -6.24
C ALA A 590 -8.17 -5.47 -7.34
N GLN A 591 -8.25 -4.23 -7.82
CA GLN A 591 -7.33 -3.70 -8.82
C GLN A 591 -5.93 -3.50 -8.20
N TRP A 592 -4.88 -3.89 -8.89
CA TRP A 592 -3.51 -3.62 -8.51
C TRP A 592 -3.03 -2.37 -9.25
N ILE A 593 -2.88 -1.25 -8.59
CA ILE A 593 -2.94 -0.89 -7.18
C ILE A 593 -3.50 0.54 -7.06
N PHE A 594 -3.90 1.00 -5.89
CA PHE A 594 -4.46 2.36 -5.75
C PHE A 594 -3.43 3.45 -6.07
N LYS A 595 -2.22 3.34 -5.52
CA LYS A 595 -1.15 4.35 -5.65
C LYS A 595 0.12 3.72 -6.23
N ASP A 596 0.80 4.44 -7.13
CA ASP A 596 2.15 4.07 -7.58
C ASP A 596 3.09 3.90 -6.38
N PHE A 597 4.04 2.97 -6.45
CA PHE A 597 4.96 2.67 -5.35
C PHE A 597 6.34 2.28 -5.86
N THR A 598 7.35 2.33 -4.97
CA THR A 598 8.72 1.98 -5.35
C THR A 598 8.96 0.48 -5.38
N THR A 599 9.81 0.08 -6.31
CA THR A 599 10.28 -1.30 -6.44
C THR A 599 11.68 -1.33 -7.04
N PRO A 600 12.64 -2.05 -6.44
CA PRO A 600 13.98 -2.15 -6.98
C PRO A 600 14.06 -2.98 -8.27
N LEU A 601 12.99 -3.71 -8.63
CA LEU A 601 13.00 -4.65 -9.76
C LEU A 601 12.65 -4.02 -11.10
N ARG A 602 12.13 -2.78 -11.15
CA ARG A 602 11.61 -2.14 -12.36
C ARG A 602 12.47 -0.97 -12.83
N LEU A 603 13.71 -1.26 -13.17
CA LEU A 603 14.69 -0.25 -13.61
C LEU A 603 14.38 0.36 -14.98
N GLU A 604 13.68 -0.37 -15.85
CA GLU A 604 13.42 -0.01 -17.25
C GLU A 604 12.04 0.67 -17.45
N ASN A 605 11.29 0.87 -16.38
CA ASN A 605 10.01 1.56 -16.44
C ASN A 605 10.17 3.02 -16.91
N PRO A 606 9.12 3.64 -17.47
CA PRO A 606 9.12 5.06 -17.80
C PRO A 606 9.58 5.96 -16.66
N VAL A 607 9.21 5.65 -15.43
CA VAL A 607 9.84 6.15 -14.21
C VAL A 607 10.61 4.99 -13.58
N PRO A 608 11.95 5.00 -13.58
CA PRO A 608 12.75 3.93 -13.01
C PRO A 608 12.42 3.66 -11.54
N ARG A 609 12.46 2.38 -11.14
CA ARG A 609 12.17 1.92 -9.77
C ARG A 609 10.77 2.26 -9.24
N VAL A 610 9.81 2.53 -10.12
CA VAL A 610 8.41 2.78 -9.75
C VAL A 610 7.50 1.82 -10.49
N ASN A 611 6.62 1.13 -9.76
CA ASN A 611 5.49 0.42 -10.31
C ASN A 611 4.37 1.42 -10.59
N GLN A 612 3.97 1.57 -11.86
CA GLN A 612 3.08 2.63 -12.34
C GLN A 612 1.63 2.17 -12.55
N LYS A 613 1.20 1.11 -11.86
CA LYS A 613 -0.18 0.59 -11.93
C LYS A 613 -1.19 1.34 -11.07
N GLY A 614 -0.75 2.39 -10.36
CA GLY A 614 -1.60 3.21 -9.51
C GLY A 614 -2.72 3.91 -10.28
N LEU A 615 -3.87 4.07 -9.63
CA LEU A 615 -4.92 5.01 -10.04
C LEU A 615 -4.49 6.45 -9.75
N ILE A 616 -3.57 6.60 -8.83
CA ILE A 616 -2.92 7.88 -8.47
C ILE A 616 -1.40 7.69 -8.44
N GLN A 617 -0.67 8.79 -8.57
CA GLN A 617 0.79 8.82 -8.43
C GLN A 617 1.20 8.73 -6.95
N ARG A 618 2.51 8.57 -6.67
CA ARG A 618 3.06 8.44 -5.30
C ARG A 618 2.79 9.66 -4.40
N ASP A 619 2.54 10.84 -4.96
CA ASP A 619 2.18 12.07 -4.27
C ASP A 619 0.66 12.31 -4.17
N MET A 620 -0.13 11.28 -4.46
CA MET A 620 -1.60 11.29 -4.52
C MET A 620 -2.21 12.10 -5.67
N THR A 621 -1.42 12.55 -6.65
CA THR A 621 -1.95 13.16 -7.87
C THR A 621 -2.77 12.12 -8.66
N LYS A 622 -4.04 12.44 -8.93
CA LYS A 622 -4.98 11.53 -9.62
C LYS A 622 -4.58 11.38 -11.10
N LYS A 623 -4.52 10.11 -11.57
CA LYS A 623 -4.45 9.78 -13.00
C LYS A 623 -5.87 9.72 -13.60
N GLU A 624 -5.98 9.67 -14.92
CA GLU A 624 -7.30 9.53 -15.59
C GLU A 624 -8.04 8.26 -15.13
N ALA A 625 -7.31 7.19 -14.84
CA ALA A 625 -7.86 5.94 -14.33
C ALA A 625 -8.69 6.11 -13.05
N TYR A 626 -8.33 7.01 -12.13
CA TYR A 626 -9.09 7.28 -10.91
C TYR A 626 -10.56 7.61 -11.20
N PHE A 627 -10.79 8.43 -12.22
CA PHE A 627 -12.14 8.88 -12.61
C PHE A 627 -12.92 7.78 -13.36
N VAL A 628 -12.22 6.85 -14.00
CA VAL A 628 -12.87 5.64 -14.55
C VAL A 628 -13.49 4.83 -13.42
N PHE A 629 -12.73 4.52 -12.36
CA PHE A 629 -13.23 3.81 -11.19
C PHE A 629 -14.36 4.54 -10.49
N GLN A 630 -14.21 5.84 -10.27
CA GLN A 630 -15.23 6.68 -9.66
C GLN A 630 -16.56 6.64 -10.45
N SER A 631 -16.50 6.59 -11.79
CA SER A 631 -17.70 6.52 -12.63
C SER A 631 -18.47 5.19 -12.54
N TYR A 632 -17.83 4.13 -12.04
CA TYR A 632 -18.45 2.82 -11.82
C TYR A 632 -18.87 2.60 -10.37
N TRP A 633 -18.11 3.14 -9.41
CA TRP A 633 -18.22 2.76 -8.02
C TRP A 633 -18.79 3.82 -7.09
N SER A 634 -18.68 5.11 -7.45
CA SER A 634 -19.19 6.20 -6.61
C SER A 634 -20.70 6.41 -6.78
N ASP A 635 -21.38 6.68 -5.67
CA ASP A 635 -22.78 7.09 -5.67
C ASP A 635 -22.95 8.60 -5.89
N VAL A 636 -21.90 9.39 -5.76
CA VAL A 636 -21.91 10.85 -5.99
C VAL A 636 -21.96 11.12 -7.50
N PRO A 637 -22.94 11.88 -8.01
CA PRO A 637 -23.01 12.21 -9.43
C PRO A 637 -21.73 12.87 -9.94
N MET A 638 -21.17 12.33 -11.00
CA MET A 638 -19.94 12.83 -11.61
C MET A 638 -19.95 12.71 -13.13
N ALA A 639 -19.19 13.58 -13.79
CA ALA A 639 -18.83 13.47 -15.20
C ALA A 639 -17.39 13.93 -15.38
N ARG A 640 -16.63 13.21 -16.19
CA ARG A 640 -15.23 13.51 -16.53
C ARG A 640 -14.99 13.23 -18.00
N ILE A 641 -14.63 14.25 -18.75
CA ILE A 641 -14.12 14.08 -20.10
C ILE A 641 -12.72 13.51 -19.98
N TYR A 642 -12.44 12.40 -20.66
CA TYR A 642 -11.09 11.84 -20.70
C TYR A 642 -10.12 12.80 -21.41
N GLY A 643 -8.97 13.06 -20.80
CA GLY A 643 -7.87 13.81 -21.40
C GLY A 643 -7.59 15.17 -20.79
N HIS A 644 -7.92 15.43 -19.52
CA HIS A 644 -7.52 16.66 -18.82
C HIS A 644 -6.00 16.87 -18.79
N THR A 645 -5.23 15.79 -18.85
CA THR A 645 -3.77 15.83 -18.93
C THR A 645 -3.22 15.69 -20.35
N TRP A 646 -4.09 15.83 -21.36
CA TRP A 646 -3.77 15.70 -22.78
C TRP A 646 -3.90 17.03 -23.53
N PRO A 647 -2.97 17.99 -23.37
CA PRO A 647 -3.11 19.34 -23.90
C PRO A 647 -2.88 19.45 -25.41
N VAL A 648 -2.32 18.42 -26.06
CA VAL A 648 -2.12 18.37 -27.51
C VAL A 648 -2.54 17.02 -28.04
N ARG A 649 -3.61 16.98 -28.82
CA ARG A 649 -4.05 15.83 -29.62
C ARG A 649 -3.58 15.98 -31.04
N TRP A 650 -3.58 14.92 -31.83
CA TRP A 650 -3.04 14.94 -33.18
C TRP A 650 -3.83 14.05 -34.15
N GLY A 651 -3.67 14.31 -35.45
CA GLY A 651 -4.23 13.52 -36.52
C GLY A 651 -4.37 14.33 -37.82
N GLU A 652 -4.96 13.71 -38.83
CA GLU A 652 -5.23 14.38 -40.10
C GLU A 652 -6.37 15.42 -39.96
N PRO A 653 -6.41 16.44 -40.84
CA PRO A 653 -7.57 17.31 -40.92
C PRO A 653 -8.87 16.54 -41.11
N ASP A 654 -9.93 16.92 -40.41
CA ASP A 654 -11.27 16.30 -40.46
C ASP A 654 -11.32 14.82 -40.06
N GLU A 655 -10.24 14.26 -39.54
CA GLU A 655 -10.22 12.91 -39.01
C GLU A 655 -11.19 12.76 -37.84
N GLN A 656 -11.99 11.68 -37.86
CA GLN A 656 -12.95 11.38 -36.82
C GLN A 656 -12.25 10.87 -35.57
N LYS A 657 -12.32 11.61 -34.47
CA LYS A 657 -11.67 11.31 -33.20
C LYS A 657 -12.68 10.88 -32.15
N MET A 658 -12.28 9.96 -31.31
CA MET A 658 -13.10 9.51 -30.19
C MET A 658 -12.96 10.48 -29.01
N VAL A 659 -14.10 10.91 -28.47
CA VAL A 659 -14.22 11.58 -27.18
C VAL A 659 -14.91 10.61 -26.21
N LYS A 660 -14.24 10.33 -25.08
CA LYS A 660 -14.75 9.49 -24.02
C LYS A 660 -15.19 10.34 -22.84
N VAL A 661 -16.35 10.02 -22.28
CA VAL A 661 -16.82 10.60 -21.01
C VAL A 661 -17.04 9.47 -20.02
N TYR A 662 -16.47 9.59 -18.85
CA TYR A 662 -16.71 8.72 -17.71
C TYR A 662 -17.71 9.40 -16.78
N SER A 663 -18.88 8.78 -16.58
CA SER A 663 -19.95 9.34 -15.77
C SER A 663 -20.81 8.25 -15.17
N ASN A 664 -21.31 8.47 -13.97
CA ASN A 664 -22.35 7.67 -13.34
C ASN A 664 -23.77 8.30 -13.47
N CYS A 665 -23.88 9.37 -14.29
CA CYS A 665 -25.16 9.99 -14.60
C CYS A 665 -25.93 9.22 -15.68
N GLU A 666 -27.26 9.35 -15.72
CA GLU A 666 -28.15 8.65 -16.64
C GLU A 666 -27.96 9.10 -18.09
N THR A 667 -27.76 10.41 -18.29
CA THR A 667 -27.59 11.02 -19.61
C THR A 667 -26.39 11.96 -19.62
N ALA A 668 -25.76 12.11 -20.78
CA ALA A 668 -24.71 13.09 -21.01
C ALA A 668 -24.85 13.68 -22.42
N GLU A 669 -24.79 15.00 -22.53
CA GLU A 669 -24.72 15.74 -23.79
C GLU A 669 -23.33 16.33 -23.97
N LEU A 670 -22.71 16.06 -25.12
CA LEU A 670 -21.36 16.53 -25.44
C LEU A 670 -21.44 17.72 -26.41
N PHE A 671 -20.62 18.72 -26.15
CA PHE A 671 -20.44 19.91 -27.00
C PHE A 671 -18.98 19.99 -27.43
N VAL A 672 -18.76 20.25 -28.72
CA VAL A 672 -17.44 20.52 -29.32
C VAL A 672 -17.49 21.91 -29.94
N ASN A 673 -16.62 22.80 -29.49
CA ASN A 673 -16.56 24.21 -29.93
C ASN A 673 -17.93 24.90 -29.90
N GLY A 674 -18.70 24.67 -28.83
CA GLY A 674 -20.01 25.24 -28.59
C GLY A 674 -21.18 24.56 -29.35
N LYS A 675 -20.91 23.59 -30.22
CA LYS A 675 -21.95 22.84 -30.95
C LYS A 675 -22.24 21.50 -30.28
N SER A 676 -23.51 21.14 -30.04
CA SER A 676 -23.89 19.84 -29.55
C SER A 676 -23.56 18.76 -30.58
N VAL A 677 -22.92 17.68 -30.12
CA VAL A 677 -22.68 16.45 -30.90
C VAL A 677 -23.60 15.32 -30.45
N GLY A 678 -24.61 15.65 -29.66
CA GLY A 678 -25.71 14.77 -29.28
C GLY A 678 -25.67 14.28 -27.82
N VAL A 679 -26.81 13.75 -27.42
CA VAL A 679 -27.04 13.15 -26.08
C VAL A 679 -26.85 11.66 -26.17
N LYS A 680 -26.20 11.08 -25.15
CA LYS A 680 -26.12 9.64 -24.95
C LYS A 680 -26.60 9.25 -23.56
N HIS A 681 -27.09 8.02 -23.45
CA HIS A 681 -27.56 7.42 -22.21
C HIS A 681 -26.48 6.46 -21.70
N ARG A 682 -26.20 6.52 -20.39
CA ARG A 682 -25.38 5.51 -19.76
C ARG A 682 -26.16 4.18 -19.72
N ASN A 683 -25.58 3.13 -20.24
CA ASN A 683 -26.11 1.78 -20.17
C ASN A 683 -25.05 0.82 -19.62
N SER A 684 -25.33 0.20 -18.47
CA SER A 684 -24.39 -0.73 -17.84
C SER A 684 -24.11 -1.98 -18.68
N GLN A 685 -24.90 -2.26 -19.69
CA GLN A 685 -24.68 -3.36 -20.64
C GLN A 685 -23.89 -2.97 -21.89
N ASP A 686 -23.67 -1.67 -22.15
CA ASP A 686 -22.93 -1.21 -23.30
C ASP A 686 -21.44 -1.15 -23.04
N PHE A 687 -20.66 -1.61 -23.99
CA PHE A 687 -19.23 -1.45 -24.05
C PHE A 687 -18.87 -0.53 -25.23
N PRO A 688 -17.80 0.26 -25.08
CA PRO A 688 -17.07 0.66 -23.86
C PRO A 688 -17.67 1.95 -23.24
N ALA A 689 -17.17 2.36 -22.08
CA ALA A 689 -17.59 3.56 -21.33
C ALA A 689 -19.10 3.67 -21.15
N ALA A 690 -19.79 2.54 -20.99
CA ALA A 690 -21.24 2.46 -20.89
C ALA A 690 -21.99 3.24 -21.99
N GLY A 691 -21.47 3.26 -23.22
CA GLY A 691 -22.05 3.97 -24.36
C GLY A 691 -21.74 5.45 -24.45
N LEU A 692 -21.01 6.03 -23.50
CA LEU A 692 -20.67 7.46 -23.45
C LEU A 692 -19.41 7.78 -24.29
N ARG A 693 -19.45 7.44 -25.58
CA ARG A 693 -18.38 7.71 -26.54
C ARG A 693 -18.95 8.37 -27.80
N TRP A 694 -18.35 9.45 -28.20
CA TRP A 694 -18.71 10.23 -29.40
C TRP A 694 -17.58 10.20 -30.41
N ILE A 695 -17.90 10.18 -31.66
CA ILE A 695 -16.97 10.32 -32.78
C ILE A 695 -17.24 11.65 -33.45
N THR A 696 -16.23 12.50 -33.51
CA THR A 696 -16.35 13.87 -33.99
C THR A 696 -15.01 14.38 -34.52
N PRO A 697 -14.98 15.25 -35.57
CA PRO A 697 -13.75 15.88 -36.00
C PRO A 697 -13.38 17.05 -35.08
N PHE A 698 -12.11 17.41 -35.08
CA PHE A 698 -11.58 18.61 -34.42
C PHE A 698 -11.07 19.60 -35.47
N VAL A 699 -11.09 20.89 -35.14
CA VAL A 699 -10.46 21.93 -35.95
C VAL A 699 -8.96 22.02 -35.66
N SER A 700 -8.13 22.30 -36.63
CA SER A 700 -6.71 22.54 -36.40
C SER A 700 -6.52 23.72 -35.44
N GLY A 701 -5.64 23.54 -34.44
CA GLY A 701 -5.45 24.52 -33.37
C GLY A 701 -6.35 24.28 -32.16
N ASN A 702 -6.86 25.34 -31.54
CA ASN A 702 -7.60 25.28 -30.29
C ASN A 702 -8.99 24.63 -30.44
N ASN A 703 -9.28 23.68 -29.54
CA ASN A 703 -10.59 23.05 -29.41
C ASN A 703 -11.04 23.13 -27.95
N HIS A 704 -12.35 23.22 -27.77
CA HIS A 704 -13.02 23.22 -26.48
C HIS A 704 -14.10 22.15 -26.47
N ILE A 705 -14.04 21.24 -25.50
CA ILE A 705 -15.05 20.21 -25.28
C ILE A 705 -15.71 20.45 -23.93
N ARG A 706 -17.04 20.36 -23.89
CA ARG A 706 -17.84 20.43 -22.68
C ARG A 706 -18.85 19.30 -22.65
N VAL A 707 -19.07 18.73 -21.47
CA VAL A 707 -20.15 17.76 -21.21
C VAL A 707 -21.12 18.31 -20.17
N ILE A 708 -22.41 18.04 -20.37
CA ILE A 708 -23.47 18.27 -19.39
C ILE A 708 -24.13 16.92 -19.11
N ALA A 709 -23.97 16.42 -17.90
CA ALA A 709 -24.52 15.13 -17.50
C ALA A 709 -25.61 15.29 -16.43
N LYS A 710 -26.66 14.43 -16.45
CA LYS A 710 -27.81 14.53 -15.55
C LYS A 710 -28.09 13.19 -14.88
N ARG A 711 -28.39 13.25 -13.58
CA ARG A 711 -28.88 12.13 -12.76
C ARG A 711 -30.07 12.63 -11.92
N GLY A 712 -31.28 12.23 -12.29
CA GLY A 712 -32.50 12.82 -11.74
C GLY A 712 -32.53 14.34 -11.92
N SER A 713 -32.65 15.09 -10.84
CA SER A 713 -32.61 16.58 -10.85
C SER A 713 -31.18 17.17 -10.80
N THR A 714 -30.18 16.35 -10.54
CA THR A 714 -28.77 16.80 -10.42
C THR A 714 -28.13 16.95 -11.79
N THR A 715 -27.47 18.08 -12.03
CA THR A 715 -26.69 18.34 -13.23
C THR A 715 -25.22 18.53 -12.83
N VAL A 716 -24.32 17.83 -13.52
CA VAL A 716 -22.87 18.00 -13.38
C VAL A 716 -22.26 18.32 -14.74
N THR A 717 -21.21 19.11 -14.75
CA THR A 717 -20.53 19.55 -15.98
C THR A 717 -19.04 19.34 -15.86
N ASP A 718 -18.40 19.11 -17.00
CA ASP A 718 -16.94 19.09 -17.12
C ASP A 718 -16.53 19.68 -18.45
N GLU A 719 -15.31 20.25 -18.52
CA GLU A 719 -14.80 20.84 -19.75
C GLU A 719 -13.27 20.73 -19.86
N ILE A 720 -12.79 20.61 -21.09
CA ILE A 720 -11.36 20.59 -21.42
C ILE A 720 -11.06 21.47 -22.62
N GLN A 721 -9.84 21.97 -22.70
CA GLN A 721 -9.29 22.66 -23.86
C GLN A 721 -7.98 22.00 -24.27
N PHE A 722 -7.75 21.87 -25.56
CA PHE A 722 -6.53 21.30 -26.12
C PHE A 722 -6.24 21.84 -27.51
N ILE A 723 -5.00 21.66 -27.95
CA ILE A 723 -4.59 21.96 -29.33
C ILE A 723 -4.70 20.69 -30.15
N TYR A 724 -5.33 20.76 -31.32
CA TYR A 724 -5.28 19.68 -32.30
C TYR A 724 -4.21 19.99 -33.34
N GLN A 725 -3.10 19.21 -33.31
CA GLN A 725 -1.96 19.33 -34.23
C GLN A 725 -2.18 18.46 -35.44
N THR A 726 -2.28 19.07 -36.61
CA THR A 726 -2.43 18.38 -37.90
C THR A 726 -1.13 18.28 -38.68
N GLU A 727 -0.09 19.03 -38.28
CA GLU A 727 1.23 18.94 -38.88
C GLU A 727 1.99 17.69 -38.38
N PRO A 728 2.41 16.78 -39.28
CA PRO A 728 3.19 15.61 -38.89
C PRO A 728 4.61 16.04 -38.48
N TRP A 729 5.13 15.40 -37.46
CA TRP A 729 6.52 15.58 -37.00
C TRP A 729 7.47 14.57 -37.64
N GLY A 730 8.75 14.97 -37.70
CA GLY A 730 9.85 14.12 -38.12
C GLY A 730 10.61 13.50 -36.94
N GLN A 731 11.87 13.11 -37.17
CA GLN A 731 12.72 12.59 -36.11
C GLN A 731 13.02 13.65 -35.03
N PRO A 732 13.04 13.28 -33.74
CA PRO A 732 13.42 14.18 -32.66
C PRO A 732 14.81 14.82 -32.90
N ALA A 733 14.93 16.14 -32.72
CA ALA A 733 16.15 16.88 -33.02
C ALA A 733 16.64 17.74 -31.85
N ALA A 734 15.76 18.49 -31.18
CA ALA A 734 16.17 19.44 -30.17
C ALA A 734 15.14 19.63 -29.06
N PHE A 735 15.61 19.83 -27.86
CA PHE A 735 14.76 20.24 -26.74
C PHE A 735 14.56 21.74 -26.68
N LYS A 736 13.43 22.15 -26.11
CA LYS A 736 13.19 23.47 -25.54
C LYS A 736 12.86 23.28 -24.06
N LEU A 737 13.56 23.99 -23.18
CA LEU A 737 13.35 23.96 -21.73
C LEU A 737 12.92 25.35 -21.27
N ILE A 738 11.76 25.44 -20.63
CA ILE A 738 11.18 26.72 -20.21
C ILE A 738 10.69 26.67 -18.77
N GLU A 739 10.73 27.78 -18.07
CA GLU A 739 9.99 27.98 -16.84
C GLU A 739 8.49 28.02 -17.15
N LYS A 740 7.73 27.08 -16.61
CA LYS A 740 6.28 26.98 -16.80
C LYS A 740 5.51 27.69 -15.68
N LYS A 741 5.97 27.52 -14.43
CA LYS A 741 5.31 28.06 -13.25
C LYS A 741 6.34 28.34 -12.15
N ARG A 742 6.10 29.40 -11.39
CA ARG A 742 6.83 29.71 -10.15
C ARG A 742 5.86 29.88 -8.99
N ASP A 743 6.21 29.31 -7.84
CA ASP A 743 5.45 29.41 -6.61
C ASP A 743 6.44 29.53 -5.43
N GLY A 744 6.68 30.77 -5.02
CA GLY A 744 7.70 31.08 -4.03
C GLY A 744 9.09 30.63 -4.48
N ASN A 745 9.71 29.74 -3.70
CA ASN A 745 11.00 29.16 -4.00
C ASN A 745 10.93 27.86 -4.85
N LYS A 746 9.75 27.47 -5.32
CA LYS A 746 9.58 26.32 -6.23
C LYS A 746 9.37 26.80 -7.66
N VAL A 747 10.10 26.20 -8.58
CA VAL A 747 10.01 26.48 -10.02
C VAL A 747 9.75 25.16 -10.77
N THR A 748 8.68 25.14 -11.57
CA THR A 748 8.40 24.01 -12.46
C THR A 748 8.89 24.34 -13.86
N LEU A 749 9.73 23.46 -14.39
CA LEU A 749 10.26 23.54 -15.76
C LEU A 749 9.51 22.56 -16.64
N GLU A 750 9.26 22.94 -17.89
CA GLU A 750 8.71 22.08 -18.94
C GLU A 750 9.73 21.90 -20.06
N ALA A 751 10.07 20.66 -20.33
CA ALA A 751 10.85 20.23 -21.49
C ALA A 751 9.92 19.80 -22.62
N LYS A 752 10.16 20.28 -23.84
CA LYS A 752 9.48 19.87 -25.07
C LYS A 752 10.47 19.44 -26.12
N LEU A 753 10.18 18.34 -26.82
CA LEU A 753 11.02 17.75 -27.83
C LEU A 753 10.46 18.03 -29.24
N TYR A 754 11.23 18.70 -30.05
CA TYR A 754 10.88 19.12 -31.39
C TYR A 754 11.72 18.40 -32.45
N ASP A 755 11.17 18.26 -33.65
CA ASP A 755 11.92 17.87 -34.84
C ASP A 755 12.75 19.04 -35.40
N SER A 756 13.47 18.78 -36.50
CA SER A 756 14.28 19.79 -37.20
C SER A 756 13.47 20.96 -37.80
N LYS A 757 12.14 20.81 -37.95
CA LYS A 757 11.24 21.85 -38.46
C LYS A 757 10.56 22.65 -37.33
N GLY A 758 10.79 22.25 -36.05
CA GLY A 758 10.18 22.87 -34.89
C GLY A 758 8.76 22.35 -34.59
N ILE A 759 8.41 21.16 -35.06
CA ILE A 759 7.13 20.51 -34.80
C ILE A 759 7.30 19.59 -33.58
N LEU A 760 6.36 19.64 -32.64
CA LEU A 760 6.40 18.86 -31.40
C LEU A 760 6.22 17.37 -31.72
N CYS A 761 7.14 16.51 -31.24
CA CYS A 761 7.15 15.07 -31.48
C CYS A 761 6.24 14.35 -30.48
N LEU A 762 4.96 14.22 -30.77
CA LEU A 762 3.93 13.76 -29.84
C LEU A 762 3.95 12.26 -29.53
N ASP A 763 4.68 11.46 -30.32
CA ASP A 763 4.92 10.02 -30.05
C ASP A 763 6.27 9.75 -29.37
N ALA A 764 7.07 10.78 -29.12
CA ALA A 764 8.40 10.63 -28.53
C ALA A 764 8.33 10.05 -27.12
N ARG A 765 9.11 8.96 -26.89
CA ARG A 765 9.26 8.26 -25.63
C ARG A 765 10.72 8.26 -25.15
N ASN A 766 11.51 9.20 -25.62
CA ASN A 766 12.91 9.32 -25.23
C ASN A 766 13.02 9.35 -23.72
N GLN A 767 13.96 8.56 -23.19
CA GLN A 767 14.37 8.73 -21.81
C GLN A 767 15.22 9.98 -21.72
N ILE A 768 14.81 10.89 -20.87
CA ILE A 768 15.47 12.18 -20.68
C ILE A 768 16.07 12.26 -19.28
N ARG A 769 17.12 13.09 -19.18
CA ARG A 769 17.74 13.44 -17.90
C ARG A 769 17.66 14.93 -17.68
N PHE A 770 17.08 15.31 -16.54
CA PHE A 770 17.22 16.65 -16.01
C PHE A 770 18.51 16.77 -15.19
N SER A 771 19.16 17.93 -15.27
CA SER A 771 20.36 18.26 -14.50
C SER A 771 20.28 19.69 -14.01
N LEU A 772 20.94 19.99 -12.90
CA LEU A 772 20.95 21.31 -12.26
C LEU A 772 22.37 21.71 -11.86
N ALA A 773 22.74 22.95 -12.12
CA ALA A 773 23.95 23.57 -11.59
C ALA A 773 23.59 24.87 -10.85
N GLY A 774 24.13 25.05 -9.65
CA GLY A 774 23.81 26.15 -8.75
C GLY A 774 23.16 25.73 -7.46
N ASN A 775 22.70 26.71 -6.67
CA ASN A 775 22.17 26.47 -5.33
C ASN A 775 20.67 26.13 -5.33
N GLY A 776 20.35 24.90 -5.66
CA GLY A 776 18.99 24.38 -5.65
C GLY A 776 18.96 22.86 -5.73
N GLN A 777 17.74 22.31 -5.69
CA GLN A 777 17.46 20.88 -5.79
C GLN A 777 16.39 20.64 -6.84
N LEU A 778 16.60 19.60 -7.68
CA LEU A 778 15.52 19.06 -8.49
C LEU A 778 14.61 18.23 -7.59
N ILE A 779 13.35 18.60 -7.52
CA ILE A 779 12.32 17.87 -6.78
C ILE A 779 11.12 17.63 -7.68
N ASP A 780 10.48 16.50 -7.48
CA ASP A 780 9.23 16.15 -8.14
C ASP A 780 8.39 15.22 -7.23
N ASN A 781 7.35 14.66 -7.79
CA ASN A 781 6.47 13.73 -7.07
C ASN A 781 7.07 12.34 -6.82
N MET A 782 8.30 12.07 -7.26
CA MET A 782 8.98 10.78 -7.05
C MET A 782 9.59 10.66 -5.65
N GLY A 783 9.71 11.76 -4.91
CA GLY A 783 10.19 11.77 -3.54
C GLY A 783 11.69 11.57 -3.39
N THR A 784 12.50 11.98 -4.36
CA THR A 784 13.97 11.97 -4.27
C THR A 784 14.51 13.27 -3.71
N ILE A 785 15.71 13.25 -3.10
CA ILE A 785 16.38 14.48 -2.61
C ILE A 785 16.73 15.42 -3.76
N SER A 786 17.21 14.85 -4.87
CA SER A 786 17.63 15.61 -6.05
C SER A 786 16.52 15.71 -7.11
N GLY A 787 15.39 15.08 -6.90
CA GLY A 787 14.31 14.91 -7.85
C GLY A 787 14.49 13.68 -8.75
N SER A 788 13.43 13.28 -9.46
CA SER A 788 13.53 12.23 -10.50
C SER A 788 14.20 12.81 -11.71
N ARG A 789 15.48 12.52 -11.88
CA ARG A 789 16.29 13.07 -12.98
C ARG A 789 16.13 12.29 -14.28
N LEU A 790 15.74 11.03 -14.18
CA LEU A 790 15.65 10.12 -15.32
C LEU A 790 14.19 9.68 -15.50
N VAL A 791 13.54 10.10 -16.57
CA VAL A 791 12.13 9.82 -16.86
C VAL A 791 11.91 9.76 -18.38
N GLN A 792 10.92 8.98 -18.83
CA GLN A 792 10.49 9.01 -20.22
C GLN A 792 9.56 10.19 -20.50
N LEU A 793 9.61 10.70 -21.71
CA LEU A 793 8.68 11.73 -22.19
C LEU A 793 7.24 11.21 -22.24
N THR A 794 6.31 12.11 -21.99
CA THR A 794 4.87 11.95 -22.19
C THR A 794 4.41 12.83 -23.35
N ASN A 795 4.10 12.21 -24.49
CA ASN A 795 3.71 12.95 -25.70
C ASN A 795 4.68 14.10 -26.06
N GLY A 796 5.98 13.78 -26.09
CA GLY A 796 7.05 14.74 -26.42
C GLY A 796 7.32 15.78 -25.36
N ARG A 797 6.83 15.63 -24.13
CA ARG A 797 6.94 16.59 -23.02
C ARG A 797 7.33 15.90 -21.72
N SER A 798 7.93 16.63 -20.81
CA SER A 798 8.11 16.24 -19.41
C SER A 798 8.27 17.48 -18.55
N GLU A 799 7.91 17.36 -17.29
CA GLU A 799 8.03 18.43 -16.30
C GLU A 799 8.89 17.98 -15.12
N ILE A 800 9.57 18.93 -14.51
CA ILE A 800 10.25 18.72 -13.23
C ILE A 800 10.14 19.99 -12.39
N THR A 801 9.97 19.79 -11.08
CA THR A 801 9.99 20.91 -10.13
C THR A 801 11.35 20.99 -9.45
N LEU A 802 11.85 22.18 -9.30
CA LEU A 802 13.07 22.46 -8.53
C LEU A 802 12.75 23.40 -7.36
N LYS A 803 13.54 23.28 -6.30
CA LYS A 803 13.52 24.14 -5.13
C LYS A 803 14.77 24.99 -5.10
N LEU A 804 14.59 26.31 -4.97
CA LEU A 804 15.68 27.27 -4.77
C LEU A 804 16.06 27.27 -3.29
N ASN A 805 17.34 27.03 -2.98
CA ASN A 805 17.81 27.03 -1.60
C ASN A 805 18.20 28.42 -1.09
N SER A 806 18.61 29.31 -2.01
CA SER A 806 18.91 30.72 -1.74
C SER A 806 18.78 31.55 -3.02
N PRO A 807 18.67 32.90 -2.94
CA PRO A 807 18.79 33.76 -4.10
C PRO A 807 20.11 33.54 -4.85
N GLY A 808 20.04 33.49 -6.17
CA GLY A 808 21.20 33.31 -7.05
C GLY A 808 20.83 32.63 -8.35
N GLN A 809 21.75 32.70 -9.31
CA GLN A 809 21.54 32.11 -10.62
C GLN A 809 21.64 30.59 -10.57
N LEU A 810 20.67 29.91 -11.15
CA LEU A 810 20.64 28.48 -11.40
C LEU A 810 20.59 28.20 -12.90
N VAL A 811 21.20 27.12 -13.34
CA VAL A 811 21.08 26.63 -14.71
C VAL A 811 20.56 25.20 -14.66
N ALA A 812 19.38 24.99 -15.25
CA ALA A 812 18.82 23.67 -15.47
C ALA A 812 19.06 23.22 -16.91
N ALA A 813 19.23 21.93 -17.12
CA ALA A 813 19.40 21.33 -18.44
C ALA A 813 18.48 20.11 -18.60
N VAL A 814 18.10 19.82 -19.84
CA VAL A 814 17.45 18.56 -20.24
C VAL A 814 18.22 17.95 -21.41
N SER A 815 18.52 16.66 -21.30
CA SER A 815 19.30 15.92 -22.31
C SER A 815 18.72 14.54 -22.58
N SER A 816 18.96 14.02 -23.78
CA SER A 816 18.71 12.65 -24.20
C SER A 816 19.75 12.28 -25.29
N PRO A 817 20.16 11.01 -25.40
CA PRO A 817 21.08 10.59 -26.45
C PRO A 817 20.56 10.93 -27.87
N GLY A 818 21.42 11.51 -28.69
CA GLY A 818 21.10 11.84 -30.08
C GLY A 818 20.22 13.09 -30.28
N VAL A 819 19.94 13.86 -29.22
CA VAL A 819 19.11 15.05 -29.23
C VAL A 819 19.89 16.25 -28.71
N THR A 820 19.73 17.44 -29.31
CA THR A 820 20.36 18.66 -28.84
C THR A 820 19.82 19.05 -27.44
N THR A 821 20.75 19.18 -26.48
CA THR A 821 20.46 19.56 -25.09
C THR A 821 19.94 21.00 -25.00
N ALA A 822 18.95 21.23 -24.14
CA ALA A 822 18.48 22.59 -23.86
C ALA A 822 18.82 22.99 -22.43
N PHE A 823 19.01 24.29 -22.25
CA PHE A 823 19.30 24.93 -20.96
C PHE A 823 18.26 26.00 -20.64
N CYS A 824 17.99 26.15 -19.34
CA CYS A 824 17.14 27.22 -18.81
C CYS A 824 17.85 27.87 -17.63
N THR A 825 18.08 29.18 -17.71
CA THR A 825 18.63 29.98 -16.62
C THR A 825 17.50 30.52 -15.76
N ILE A 826 17.58 30.31 -14.45
CA ILE A 826 16.61 30.73 -13.45
C ILE A 826 17.30 31.77 -12.56
N LEU A 827 16.68 32.93 -12.43
CA LEU A 827 17.19 34.07 -11.66
C LEU A 827 16.44 34.20 -10.32
#